data_8e203856956e5581a36005c4819a3fdf
#
_entry.id   8e203856956e5581a36005c4819a3fdf
#
_cell.length_a   1.000
_cell.length_b   1.000
_cell.length_c   1.000
_cell.angle_alpha   90.00
_cell.angle_beta   90.00
_cell.angle_gamma   90.00
#
_symmetry.space_group_name_H-M   'P 1'
#
loop_
_entity.id
_entity.type
_entity.pdbx_description
1 polymer ?
#
loop_
_entity_poly.entity_id
_entity_poly.type
_entity_poly.pdbx_seq_one_letter_code
_entity_poly.pdbx_strand_id
1 'polypeptide(L)'
;MARVGVFVCFCGANIADYLDVPQVVEEVKRIKEVKYAVEYKYMCSDPGQGMIRDAIITHKLTSVVVAACSPRMHEKTFRKALSEAGMNPYLLEVANIREHSSWVHQKDKKAATEKAMDLCRMAVAKSIANEQLHEISVPVTKRALVIGGGIAGIQAALDIADACIPVVLVEKSPSIGGKMAQLDETFPTLDCSQCILTPKMVDVASHPYIELIPYAEVLELEGYVGNYKVKIRKKASYVNFKTCTGCGACWQKCPVKVANEYNMGLDKRRAIYTPFPQAVPNKPVIDAEHCTMLTKGKCGICAKVCEKGSIDYTMQDEIIEREIGAVVVATGYDMWDPKPYEEYGVGRYKDIITSLEFERMVSANGPTNGVPVRPSDGKVPKNVVFIKCIGSRDEAKGIEYCSKICCMYTTKHTILLHHKVHDSHAYVFYMDIRAAGKGYEEFVKKAQVDTGATYLRGRVSKIYKKGDKLMVRGEDAQIGQVVEVEADLVVLATAVIAPKDNPDLARLLGISYDKYGYLSEAHPKLRPVETAKAGIFLAGCTQAPKDIPDTVSQASACAAKVCGLFAGDTMKKDPMISTISNEFCSGCQNCVKVCPYGAIVTDEVPMGHGSKELRTVAKINEGVCQGCGSCVAVCRSMAINLAGFTDPQIINEIVSI
;
A
#
# COMPACT_ATOMS: atom_id res chain seq x y z
N MET A 1 31.65 26.08 -28.56
CA MET A 1 31.61 26.85 -27.32
C MET A 1 30.23 26.71 -26.74
N ALA A 2 30.11 26.45 -25.42
CA ALA A 2 28.84 26.35 -24.72
C ALA A 2 28.08 27.70 -24.78
N ARG A 3 26.76 27.62 -24.89
CA ARG A 3 25.84 28.77 -24.96
C ARG A 3 24.69 28.45 -23.97
N VAL A 4 24.89 28.85 -22.71
CA VAL A 4 23.98 28.54 -21.61
C VAL A 4 22.90 29.61 -21.50
N GLY A 5 21.64 29.19 -21.34
CA GLY A 5 20.51 30.04 -20.94
C GLY A 5 20.18 29.83 -19.47
N VAL A 6 20.05 30.92 -18.70
CA VAL A 6 19.70 30.84 -17.27
C VAL A 6 18.35 31.50 -17.03
N PHE A 7 17.45 30.75 -16.37
CA PHE A 7 16.07 31.20 -16.11
C PHE A 7 15.81 31.17 -14.62
N VAL A 8 15.66 32.35 -14.00
CA VAL A 8 15.52 32.49 -12.54
C VAL A 8 14.06 32.73 -12.19
N CYS A 9 13.52 31.87 -11.31
CA CYS A 9 12.12 31.87 -10.91
C CYS A 9 11.92 32.66 -9.61
N PHE A 10 10.87 33.49 -9.52
CA PHE A 10 10.45 34.11 -8.27
C PHE A 10 9.74 33.13 -7.34
N CYS A 11 9.10 32.12 -7.90
CA CYS A 11 8.22 31.18 -7.18
C CYS A 11 7.20 31.92 -6.28
N GLY A 12 6.58 32.98 -6.79
CA GLY A 12 5.81 33.92 -6.00
C GLY A 12 6.66 34.52 -4.86
N ALA A 13 6.14 34.49 -3.66
CA ALA A 13 6.83 34.97 -2.45
C ALA A 13 7.90 34.00 -1.92
N ASN A 14 7.90 32.74 -2.32
CA ASN A 14 8.77 31.72 -1.72
C ASN A 14 10.28 31.93 -1.99
N ILE A 15 10.62 32.58 -3.09
CA ILE A 15 12.01 32.93 -3.45
C ILE A 15 12.19 34.44 -3.36
N ALA A 16 11.35 35.22 -4.01
CA ALA A 16 11.53 36.65 -4.17
C ALA A 16 11.51 37.45 -2.86
N ASP A 17 10.81 37.02 -1.83
CA ASP A 17 10.79 37.69 -0.54
C ASP A 17 12.10 37.52 0.23
N TYR A 18 12.83 36.45 -0.03
CA TYR A 18 14.01 36.05 0.76
C TYR A 18 15.34 36.25 0.05
N LEU A 19 15.36 36.51 -1.26
CA LEU A 19 16.59 36.79 -2.00
C LEU A 19 16.32 37.83 -3.10
N ASP A 20 17.39 38.46 -3.59
CA ASP A 20 17.35 39.46 -4.66
C ASP A 20 17.50 38.78 -6.02
N VAL A 21 16.36 38.42 -6.65
CA VAL A 21 16.32 37.69 -7.92
C VAL A 21 16.99 38.51 -9.06
N PRO A 22 16.73 39.86 -9.24
CA PRO A 22 17.42 40.65 -10.21
C PRO A 22 18.95 40.63 -10.05
N GLN A 23 19.46 40.71 -8.81
CA GLN A 23 20.89 40.66 -8.54
C GLN A 23 21.49 39.30 -8.98
N VAL A 24 20.78 38.16 -8.72
CA VAL A 24 21.20 36.84 -9.19
C VAL A 24 21.29 36.81 -10.72
N VAL A 25 20.31 37.36 -11.43
CA VAL A 25 20.31 37.41 -12.90
C VAL A 25 21.48 38.24 -13.44
N GLU A 26 21.74 39.42 -12.86
CA GLU A 26 22.86 40.25 -13.29
C GLU A 26 24.22 39.60 -13.04
N GLU A 27 24.37 38.87 -11.97
CA GLU A 27 25.60 38.12 -11.68
C GLU A 27 25.84 36.96 -12.64
N VAL A 28 24.82 36.15 -12.92
CA VAL A 28 24.97 35.03 -13.85
C VAL A 28 25.19 35.49 -15.30
N LYS A 29 24.71 36.67 -15.72
CA LYS A 29 25.02 37.25 -17.02
C LYS A 29 26.50 37.53 -17.24
N ARG A 30 27.28 37.69 -16.16
CA ARG A 30 28.74 37.94 -16.23
C ARG A 30 29.53 36.67 -16.57
N ILE A 31 28.92 35.50 -16.45
CA ILE A 31 29.57 34.24 -16.78
C ILE A 31 29.72 34.16 -18.32
N LYS A 32 30.92 33.93 -18.79
CA LYS A 32 31.28 33.98 -20.22
C LYS A 32 30.38 33.09 -21.11
N GLU A 33 30.02 31.93 -20.62
CA GLU A 33 29.23 30.90 -21.32
C GLU A 33 27.73 31.21 -21.32
N VAL A 34 27.26 32.10 -20.42
CA VAL A 34 25.85 32.51 -20.35
C VAL A 34 25.56 33.52 -21.47
N LYS A 35 24.66 33.14 -22.39
CA LYS A 35 24.25 33.98 -23.54
C LYS A 35 22.90 34.63 -23.34
N TYR A 36 22.11 34.12 -22.41
CA TYR A 36 20.82 34.71 -22.07
C TYR A 36 20.53 34.43 -20.60
N ALA A 37 20.07 35.43 -19.85
CA ALA A 37 19.56 35.21 -18.51
C ALA A 37 18.38 36.16 -18.25
N VAL A 38 17.33 35.60 -17.63
CA VAL A 38 16.07 36.30 -17.36
C VAL A 38 15.41 35.76 -16.11
N GLU A 39 14.70 36.65 -15.41
CA GLU A 39 13.81 36.26 -14.33
C GLU A 39 12.34 36.24 -14.78
N TYR A 40 11.53 35.39 -14.10
CA TYR A 40 10.09 35.38 -14.29
C TYR A 40 9.36 34.84 -13.05
N LYS A 41 8.12 35.32 -12.82
CA LYS A 41 7.36 35.02 -11.61
C LYS A 41 7.13 33.52 -11.41
N TYR A 42 6.83 32.80 -12.48
CA TYR A 42 6.48 31.36 -12.46
C TYR A 42 7.05 30.65 -13.68
N MET A 43 8.32 30.28 -13.67
CA MET A 43 8.98 29.60 -14.81
C MET A 43 8.29 28.28 -15.20
N CYS A 44 7.64 27.61 -14.26
CA CYS A 44 6.88 26.36 -14.52
C CYS A 44 5.53 26.59 -15.23
N SER A 45 5.05 27.83 -15.33
CA SER A 45 3.83 28.17 -16.07
C SER A 45 4.04 28.14 -17.58
N ASP A 46 2.95 28.07 -18.37
CA ASP A 46 3.04 28.05 -19.83
C ASP A 46 3.82 29.25 -20.40
N PRO A 47 3.63 30.54 -19.94
CA PRO A 47 4.45 31.64 -20.37
C PRO A 47 5.94 31.46 -20.03
N GLY A 48 6.27 30.97 -18.82
CA GLY A 48 7.65 30.70 -18.44
C GLY A 48 8.31 29.64 -19.30
N GLN A 49 7.61 28.55 -19.57
CA GLN A 49 8.06 27.50 -20.51
C GLN A 49 8.20 28.05 -21.94
N GLY A 50 7.29 28.94 -22.38
CA GLY A 50 7.38 29.65 -23.65
C GLY A 50 8.66 30.45 -23.75
N MET A 51 9.01 31.25 -22.73
CA MET A 51 10.27 32.02 -22.67
C MET A 51 11.50 31.10 -22.81
N ILE A 52 11.48 29.93 -22.20
CA ILE A 52 12.59 28.95 -22.34
C ILE A 52 12.69 28.45 -23.79
N ARG A 53 11.58 28.05 -24.41
CA ARG A 53 11.56 27.57 -25.81
C ARG A 53 12.04 28.64 -26.78
N ASP A 54 11.52 29.85 -26.64
CA ASP A 54 11.87 30.99 -27.53
C ASP A 54 13.34 31.33 -27.40
N ALA A 55 13.88 31.38 -26.18
CA ALA A 55 15.30 31.65 -25.94
C ALA A 55 16.22 30.56 -26.50
N ILE A 56 15.85 29.27 -26.40
CA ILE A 56 16.61 28.18 -27.00
C ILE A 56 16.79 28.42 -28.51
N ILE A 57 15.71 28.75 -29.19
CA ILE A 57 15.71 28.96 -30.65
C ILE A 57 16.43 30.25 -30.99
N THR A 58 16.04 31.39 -30.38
CA THR A 58 16.56 32.73 -30.71
C THR A 58 18.05 32.88 -30.43
N HIS A 59 18.49 32.39 -29.26
CA HIS A 59 19.89 32.49 -28.86
C HIS A 59 20.73 31.29 -29.20
N LYS A 60 20.15 30.26 -29.87
CA LYS A 60 20.81 28.99 -30.24
C LYS A 60 21.54 28.38 -29.03
N LEU A 61 20.81 28.26 -27.92
CA LEU A 61 21.37 27.72 -26.68
C LEU A 61 21.78 26.26 -26.84
N THR A 62 22.84 25.85 -26.14
CA THR A 62 23.32 24.45 -26.12
C THR A 62 22.97 23.74 -24.82
N SER A 63 22.63 24.48 -23.75
CA SER A 63 22.15 23.99 -22.47
C SER A 63 21.32 25.01 -21.75
N VAL A 64 20.52 24.56 -20.80
CA VAL A 64 19.59 25.41 -20.03
C VAL A 64 19.79 25.15 -18.55
N VAL A 65 19.84 26.23 -17.76
CA VAL A 65 19.78 26.20 -16.30
C VAL A 65 18.49 26.88 -15.83
N VAL A 66 17.72 26.20 -15.03
CA VAL A 66 16.54 26.79 -14.39
C VAL A 66 16.79 26.90 -12.89
N ALA A 67 16.95 28.12 -12.40
CA ALA A 67 17.10 28.40 -10.98
C ALA A 67 15.72 28.60 -10.36
N ALA A 68 15.23 27.60 -9.62
CA ALA A 68 13.85 27.55 -9.14
C ALA A 68 13.70 26.70 -7.85
N CYS A 69 12.53 26.13 -7.62
CA CYS A 69 12.28 25.14 -6.58
C CYS A 69 12.97 23.80 -6.89
N SER A 70 12.81 22.84 -5.96
CA SER A 70 13.37 21.49 -6.08
C SER A 70 13.09 20.85 -7.45
N PRO A 71 14.08 20.21 -8.09
CA PRO A 71 13.91 19.50 -9.36
C PRO A 71 12.79 18.44 -9.29
N ARG A 72 12.54 17.85 -8.11
CA ARG A 72 11.45 16.88 -7.89
C ARG A 72 10.06 17.42 -8.27
N MET A 73 9.88 18.74 -8.27
CA MET A 73 8.60 19.37 -8.57
C MET A 73 8.36 19.51 -10.08
N HIS A 74 9.30 20.12 -10.81
CA HIS A 74 9.06 20.59 -12.17
C HIS A 74 10.14 20.23 -13.20
N GLU A 75 11.12 19.41 -12.85
CA GLU A 75 12.17 18.99 -13.78
C GLU A 75 11.59 18.36 -15.07
N LYS A 76 10.58 17.50 -14.92
CA LYS A 76 9.88 16.91 -16.09
C LYS A 76 9.18 17.95 -16.96
N THR A 77 8.64 19.00 -16.34
CA THR A 77 8.00 20.14 -17.06
C THR A 77 9.03 20.90 -17.90
N PHE A 78 10.19 21.19 -17.31
CA PHE A 78 11.26 21.89 -18.04
C PHE A 78 11.92 21.01 -19.10
N ARG A 79 12.18 19.71 -18.82
CA ARG A 79 12.66 18.75 -19.82
C ARG A 79 11.72 18.65 -21.02
N LYS A 80 10.41 18.69 -20.79
CA LYS A 80 9.41 18.74 -21.86
C LYS A 80 9.54 20.01 -22.70
N ALA A 81 9.70 21.17 -22.06
CA ALA A 81 9.87 22.43 -22.77
C ALA A 81 11.13 22.45 -23.64
N LEU A 82 12.26 21.85 -23.18
CA LEU A 82 13.45 21.66 -24.00
C LEU A 82 13.17 20.77 -25.22
N SER A 83 12.51 19.64 -25.02
CA SER A 83 12.15 18.71 -26.09
C SER A 83 11.27 19.37 -27.15
N GLU A 84 10.31 20.19 -26.74
CA GLU A 84 9.42 20.95 -27.63
C GLU A 84 10.17 22.00 -28.46
N ALA A 85 11.31 22.49 -27.95
CA ALA A 85 12.22 23.38 -28.68
C ALA A 85 13.29 22.65 -29.50
N GLY A 86 13.22 21.29 -29.61
CA GLY A 86 14.18 20.47 -30.34
C GLY A 86 15.53 20.26 -29.63
N MET A 87 15.64 20.61 -28.34
CA MET A 87 16.84 20.38 -27.52
C MET A 87 16.72 19.05 -26.76
N ASN A 88 17.84 18.34 -26.62
CA ASN A 88 17.86 17.13 -25.78
C ASN A 88 17.47 17.50 -24.32
N PRO A 89 16.48 16.80 -23.69
CA PRO A 89 15.94 17.13 -22.37
C PRO A 89 16.96 16.99 -21.23
N TYR A 90 18.02 16.24 -21.42
CA TYR A 90 19.07 16.02 -20.42
C TYR A 90 20.19 17.10 -20.44
N LEU A 91 20.07 18.10 -21.33
CA LEU A 91 20.88 19.31 -21.31
C LEU A 91 20.29 20.40 -20.39
N LEU A 92 19.36 20.01 -19.53
CA LEU A 92 18.78 20.81 -18.44
C LEU A 92 19.54 20.60 -17.14
N GLU A 93 19.88 21.68 -16.44
CA GLU A 93 20.23 21.66 -15.02
C GLU A 93 19.23 22.49 -14.20
N VAL A 94 18.97 22.07 -12.97
CA VAL A 94 18.09 22.79 -12.06
C VAL A 94 18.85 23.23 -10.81
N ALA A 95 19.08 24.54 -10.69
CA ALA A 95 19.63 25.13 -9.47
C ALA A 95 18.50 25.30 -8.43
N ASN A 96 18.55 24.54 -7.35
CA ASN A 96 17.54 24.62 -6.29
C ASN A 96 17.79 25.82 -5.38
N ILE A 97 17.24 26.98 -5.75
CA ILE A 97 17.39 28.25 -4.99
C ILE A 97 16.26 28.47 -3.99
N ARG A 98 15.27 27.59 -3.91
CA ARG A 98 14.20 27.65 -2.90
C ARG A 98 14.58 26.87 -1.65
N GLU A 99 14.66 25.57 -1.73
CA GLU A 99 14.92 24.68 -0.60
C GLU A 99 16.37 24.80 -0.10
N HIS A 100 17.34 25.05 -1.00
CA HIS A 100 18.75 25.15 -0.64
C HIS A 100 19.23 26.59 -0.36
N SER A 101 18.42 27.61 -0.62
CA SER A 101 18.78 29.02 -0.35
C SER A 101 17.67 29.76 0.39
N SER A 102 16.58 30.19 -0.28
CA SER A 102 15.57 31.08 0.31
C SER A 102 14.95 30.53 1.59
N TRP A 103 14.67 29.24 1.68
CA TRP A 103 14.08 28.63 2.88
C TRP A 103 15.07 28.38 4.00
N VAL A 104 16.35 28.20 3.70
CA VAL A 104 17.41 27.99 4.70
C VAL A 104 17.87 29.33 5.31
N HIS A 105 17.85 30.42 4.52
CA HIS A 105 18.33 31.73 4.91
C HIS A 105 17.22 32.77 5.05
N GLN A 106 16.02 32.40 5.51
CA GLN A 106 14.85 33.29 5.59
C GLN A 106 15.07 34.60 6.35
N LYS A 107 16.02 34.62 7.29
CA LYS A 107 16.33 35.82 8.12
C LYS A 107 17.49 36.64 7.59
N ASP A 108 18.17 36.21 6.53
CA ASP A 108 19.34 36.88 5.97
C ASP A 108 19.25 36.88 4.43
N LYS A 109 18.63 37.95 3.91
CA LYS A 109 18.43 38.11 2.46
C LYS A 109 19.73 38.18 1.69
N LYS A 110 20.80 38.72 2.31
CA LYS A 110 22.12 38.83 1.67
C LYS A 110 22.74 37.44 1.50
N ALA A 111 22.81 36.66 2.59
CA ALA A 111 23.34 35.30 2.55
C ALA A 111 22.50 34.39 1.61
N ALA A 112 21.17 34.57 1.58
CA ALA A 112 20.31 33.85 0.63
C ALA A 112 20.66 34.19 -0.82
N THR A 113 20.88 35.46 -1.12
CA THR A 113 21.22 35.93 -2.48
C THR A 113 22.60 35.42 -2.91
N GLU A 114 23.61 35.54 -2.06
CA GLU A 114 24.97 35.01 -2.31
C GLU A 114 24.93 33.49 -2.55
N LYS A 115 24.21 32.75 -1.71
CA LYS A 115 24.04 31.29 -1.88
C LYS A 115 23.31 30.94 -3.19
N ALA A 116 22.30 31.69 -3.58
CA ALA A 116 21.61 31.49 -4.86
C ALA A 116 22.52 31.73 -6.06
N MET A 117 23.38 32.74 -5.99
CA MET A 117 24.40 33.01 -7.03
C MET A 117 25.39 31.83 -7.16
N ASP A 118 25.88 31.32 -6.04
CA ASP A 118 26.78 30.14 -6.04
C ASP A 118 26.11 28.94 -6.65
N LEU A 119 24.88 28.59 -6.24
CA LEU A 119 24.11 27.49 -6.81
C LEU A 119 23.88 27.64 -8.33
N CYS A 120 23.67 28.88 -8.80
CA CYS A 120 23.55 29.14 -10.22
C CYS A 120 24.90 28.98 -10.96
N ARG A 121 26.02 29.44 -10.37
CA ARG A 121 27.37 29.22 -10.94
C ARG A 121 27.69 27.74 -11.07
N MET A 122 27.45 26.96 -10.01
CA MET A 122 27.63 25.51 -10.01
C MET A 122 26.81 24.84 -11.12
N ALA A 123 25.53 25.16 -11.22
CA ALA A 123 24.65 24.59 -12.24
C ALA A 123 25.09 24.98 -13.68
N VAL A 124 25.53 26.21 -13.89
CA VAL A 124 26.11 26.62 -15.17
C VAL A 124 27.38 25.85 -15.48
N ALA A 125 28.30 25.73 -14.52
CA ALA A 125 29.56 25.00 -14.70
C ALA A 125 29.34 23.52 -15.03
N LYS A 126 28.39 22.87 -14.35
CA LYS A 126 27.96 21.50 -14.66
C LYS A 126 27.36 21.40 -16.07
N SER A 127 26.44 22.33 -16.40
CA SER A 127 25.72 22.31 -17.68
C SER A 127 26.63 22.40 -18.92
N ILE A 128 27.82 22.97 -18.78
CA ILE A 128 28.85 23.04 -19.84
C ILE A 128 29.42 21.67 -20.19
N ALA A 129 29.51 20.78 -19.19
CA ALA A 129 30.00 19.42 -19.33
C ALA A 129 28.88 18.39 -19.53
N ASN A 130 27.62 18.82 -19.65
CA ASN A 130 26.51 17.90 -19.86
C ASN A 130 26.54 17.31 -21.28
N GLU A 131 26.26 16.03 -21.35
CA GLU A 131 26.15 15.26 -22.58
C GLU A 131 24.70 14.95 -22.91
N GLN A 132 24.42 14.72 -24.20
CA GLN A 132 23.10 14.27 -24.62
C GLN A 132 22.86 12.84 -24.15
N LEU A 133 21.81 12.64 -23.35
CA LEU A 133 21.40 11.31 -22.94
C LEU A 133 20.12 10.92 -23.67
N HIS A 134 19.93 9.62 -23.90
CA HIS A 134 18.75 9.09 -24.56
C HIS A 134 18.00 8.15 -23.63
N GLU A 135 16.68 8.31 -23.58
CA GLU A 135 15.81 7.45 -22.77
C GLU A 135 16.05 5.98 -23.10
N ILE A 136 16.13 5.16 -22.07
CA ILE A 136 16.28 3.71 -22.19
C ILE A 136 14.87 3.11 -22.32
N SER A 137 14.66 2.26 -23.31
CA SER A 137 13.40 1.50 -23.47
C SER A 137 13.59 0.09 -22.95
N VAL A 138 12.81 -0.29 -21.94
CA VAL A 138 12.79 -1.66 -21.40
C VAL A 138 11.45 -2.32 -21.72
N PRO A 139 11.43 -3.60 -22.10
CA PRO A 139 10.19 -4.31 -22.37
C PRO A 139 9.34 -4.41 -21.09
N VAL A 140 8.03 -4.59 -21.23
CA VAL A 140 7.08 -4.70 -20.11
C VAL A 140 6.33 -6.02 -20.20
N THR A 141 6.40 -6.80 -19.14
CA THR A 141 5.57 -8.00 -18.95
C THR A 141 4.17 -7.56 -18.55
N LYS A 142 3.22 -7.65 -19.47
CA LYS A 142 1.82 -7.24 -19.25
C LYS A 142 1.06 -8.30 -18.43
N ARG A 143 1.42 -8.45 -17.17
CA ARG A 143 0.74 -9.29 -16.19
C ARG A 143 0.87 -8.64 -14.82
N ALA A 144 -0.23 -8.54 -14.09
CA ALA A 144 -0.24 -7.98 -12.73
C ALA A 144 -0.28 -9.09 -11.67
N LEU A 145 0.35 -8.82 -10.51
CA LEU A 145 0.15 -9.59 -9.29
C LEU A 145 -0.74 -8.79 -8.35
N VAL A 146 -1.76 -9.43 -7.80
CA VAL A 146 -2.57 -8.89 -6.70
C VAL A 146 -2.38 -9.73 -5.46
N ILE A 147 -1.93 -9.13 -4.35
CA ILE A 147 -1.67 -9.81 -3.08
C ILE A 147 -2.80 -9.50 -2.10
N GLY A 148 -3.63 -10.50 -1.81
CA GLY A 148 -4.81 -10.40 -0.94
C GLY A 148 -6.12 -10.42 -1.72
N GLY A 149 -6.97 -11.39 -1.40
CA GLY A 149 -8.27 -11.65 -2.04
C GLY A 149 -9.46 -11.06 -1.26
N GLY A 150 -9.28 -9.97 -0.50
CA GLY A 150 -10.39 -9.18 0.06
C GLY A 150 -11.02 -8.29 -1.01
N ILE A 151 -12.03 -7.47 -0.63
CA ILE A 151 -12.76 -6.62 -1.59
C ILE A 151 -11.84 -5.70 -2.40
N ALA A 152 -10.74 -5.19 -1.80
CA ALA A 152 -9.76 -4.37 -2.51
C ALA A 152 -9.06 -5.14 -3.63
N GLY A 153 -8.56 -6.36 -3.33
CA GLY A 153 -7.87 -7.18 -4.31
C GLY A 153 -8.80 -7.74 -5.36
N ILE A 154 -10.03 -8.15 -4.98
CA ILE A 154 -11.08 -8.58 -5.90
C ILE A 154 -11.39 -7.48 -6.92
N GLN A 155 -11.66 -6.25 -6.44
CA GLN A 155 -11.96 -5.14 -7.33
C GLN A 155 -10.78 -4.79 -8.24
N ALA A 156 -9.56 -4.68 -7.68
CA ALA A 156 -8.38 -4.40 -8.49
C ALA A 156 -8.12 -5.48 -9.56
N ALA A 157 -8.31 -6.76 -9.20
CA ALA A 157 -8.12 -7.88 -10.12
C ALA A 157 -9.14 -7.86 -11.26
N LEU A 158 -10.42 -7.60 -10.97
CA LEU A 158 -11.46 -7.49 -11.97
C LEU A 158 -11.21 -6.30 -12.91
N ASP A 159 -10.99 -5.10 -12.38
CA ASP A 159 -10.77 -3.90 -13.19
C ASP A 159 -9.55 -4.03 -14.13
N ILE A 160 -8.48 -4.71 -13.68
CA ILE A 160 -7.30 -5.00 -14.52
C ILE A 160 -7.64 -6.05 -15.59
N ALA A 161 -8.34 -7.11 -15.19
CA ALA A 161 -8.66 -8.23 -16.07
C ALA A 161 -9.70 -7.84 -17.14
N ASP A 162 -10.68 -6.98 -16.81
CA ASP A 162 -11.64 -6.41 -17.74
C ASP A 162 -10.97 -5.55 -18.84
N ALA A 163 -9.77 -5.01 -18.54
CA ALA A 163 -8.91 -4.37 -19.55
C ALA A 163 -8.08 -5.38 -20.37
N CYS A 164 -8.42 -6.68 -20.33
CA CYS A 164 -7.72 -7.78 -21.02
C CYS A 164 -6.26 -7.98 -20.58
N ILE A 165 -5.92 -7.62 -19.37
CA ILE A 165 -4.59 -7.80 -18.80
C ILE A 165 -4.58 -9.01 -17.85
N PRO A 166 -3.69 -10.00 -18.04
CA PRO A 166 -3.57 -11.14 -17.16
C PRO A 166 -3.23 -10.74 -15.71
N VAL A 167 -3.92 -11.34 -14.75
CA VAL A 167 -3.75 -11.10 -13.30
C VAL A 167 -3.48 -12.42 -12.59
N VAL A 168 -2.51 -12.41 -11.70
CA VAL A 168 -2.30 -13.47 -10.69
C VAL A 168 -2.82 -12.94 -9.36
N LEU A 169 -3.89 -13.50 -8.82
CA LEU A 169 -4.44 -13.15 -7.51
C LEU A 169 -4.04 -14.20 -6.47
N VAL A 170 -3.25 -13.77 -5.48
CA VAL A 170 -2.75 -14.62 -4.39
C VAL A 170 -3.49 -14.31 -3.09
N GLU A 171 -4.08 -15.33 -2.46
CA GLU A 171 -4.78 -15.21 -1.19
C GLU A 171 -4.25 -16.23 -0.19
N LYS A 172 -3.91 -15.77 1.04
CA LYS A 172 -3.35 -16.65 2.07
C LYS A 172 -4.38 -17.58 2.72
N SER A 173 -5.65 -17.19 2.70
CA SER A 173 -6.77 -18.00 3.19
C SER A 173 -7.22 -19.02 2.14
N PRO A 174 -7.93 -20.08 2.53
CA PRO A 174 -8.47 -21.05 1.58
C PRO A 174 -9.53 -20.49 0.62
N SER A 175 -10.07 -19.31 0.90
CA SER A 175 -11.07 -18.61 0.09
C SER A 175 -10.78 -17.12 0.01
N ILE A 176 -11.14 -16.49 -1.08
CA ILE A 176 -11.23 -15.05 -1.19
C ILE A 176 -12.47 -14.51 -0.47
N GLY A 177 -12.56 -13.16 -0.31
CA GLY A 177 -13.67 -12.46 0.36
C GLY A 177 -13.22 -11.58 1.52
N GLY A 178 -12.15 -11.97 2.22
CA GLY A 178 -11.55 -11.20 3.32
C GLY A 178 -12.52 -10.88 4.45
N LYS A 179 -12.32 -9.72 5.09
CA LYS A 179 -13.17 -9.27 6.21
C LYS A 179 -14.61 -8.97 5.79
N MET A 180 -14.84 -8.55 4.55
CA MET A 180 -16.19 -8.27 4.05
C MET A 180 -17.06 -9.52 4.07
N ALA A 181 -16.50 -10.69 3.83
CA ALA A 181 -17.23 -11.95 3.93
C ALA A 181 -17.76 -12.26 5.36
N GLN A 182 -17.17 -11.64 6.39
CA GLN A 182 -17.60 -11.82 7.79
C GLN A 182 -18.74 -10.86 8.21
N LEU A 183 -19.07 -9.86 7.38
CA LEU A 183 -20.13 -8.89 7.67
C LEU A 183 -21.52 -9.44 7.30
N ASP A 184 -22.55 -8.96 7.99
CA ASP A 184 -23.96 -9.19 7.64
C ASP A 184 -24.41 -8.19 6.57
N GLU A 185 -24.49 -6.91 6.96
CA GLU A 185 -24.83 -5.80 6.08
C GLU A 185 -23.71 -4.75 6.03
N THR A 186 -23.76 -3.87 5.05
CA THR A 186 -22.79 -2.79 4.87
C THR A 186 -23.47 -1.42 5.03
N PHE A 187 -22.79 -0.47 5.70
CA PHE A 187 -23.25 0.91 5.78
C PHE A 187 -22.84 1.70 4.52
N PRO A 188 -23.56 2.78 4.16
CA PRO A 188 -24.76 3.34 4.79
C PRO A 188 -26.06 2.75 4.24
N THR A 189 -26.02 1.87 3.27
CA THR A 189 -27.15 1.39 2.49
C THR A 189 -27.85 0.16 3.08
N LEU A 190 -27.20 -0.53 4.03
CA LEU A 190 -27.65 -1.80 4.61
C LEU A 190 -27.80 -2.93 3.59
N ASP A 191 -26.98 -2.90 2.54
CA ASP A 191 -26.91 -4.03 1.59
C ASP A 191 -26.32 -5.26 2.29
N CYS A 192 -26.89 -6.42 1.99
CA CYS A 192 -26.35 -7.71 2.41
C CYS A 192 -24.92 -7.88 1.86
N SER A 193 -23.95 -8.02 2.73
CA SER A 193 -22.54 -8.14 2.37
C SER A 193 -22.26 -9.30 1.45
N GLN A 194 -22.82 -10.48 1.73
CA GLN A 194 -22.63 -11.67 0.91
C GLN A 194 -23.30 -11.52 -0.47
N CYS A 195 -24.46 -10.83 -0.55
CA CYS A 195 -25.19 -10.65 -1.78
C CYS A 195 -24.44 -9.80 -2.81
N ILE A 196 -23.66 -8.83 -2.34
CA ILE A 196 -22.85 -7.97 -3.21
C ILE A 196 -21.42 -8.48 -3.42
N LEU A 197 -20.88 -9.26 -2.48
CA LEU A 197 -19.52 -9.79 -2.55
C LEU A 197 -19.43 -11.09 -3.36
N THR A 198 -20.38 -12.04 -3.15
CA THR A 198 -20.34 -13.37 -3.76
C THR A 198 -20.28 -13.33 -5.29
N PRO A 199 -21.10 -12.51 -6.00
CA PRO A 199 -20.98 -12.38 -7.45
C PRO A 199 -19.55 -12.00 -7.88
N LYS A 200 -18.95 -10.99 -7.26
CA LYS A 200 -17.57 -10.57 -7.56
C LYS A 200 -16.53 -11.67 -7.29
N MET A 201 -16.71 -12.47 -6.25
CA MET A 201 -15.84 -13.63 -5.99
C MET A 201 -15.97 -14.70 -7.08
N VAL A 202 -17.19 -14.95 -7.56
CA VAL A 202 -17.45 -15.89 -8.67
C VAL A 202 -16.88 -15.36 -9.97
N ASP A 203 -17.05 -14.06 -10.25
CA ASP A 203 -16.47 -13.41 -11.42
C ASP A 203 -14.95 -13.57 -11.43
N VAL A 204 -14.25 -13.32 -10.30
CA VAL A 204 -12.81 -13.56 -10.17
C VAL A 204 -12.43 -15.00 -10.49
N ALA A 205 -13.19 -15.99 -9.98
CA ALA A 205 -12.88 -17.39 -10.17
C ALA A 205 -13.13 -17.92 -11.60
N SER A 206 -14.00 -17.25 -12.35
CA SER A 206 -14.39 -17.63 -13.71
C SER A 206 -13.76 -16.75 -14.79
N HIS A 207 -13.12 -15.63 -14.43
CA HIS A 207 -12.58 -14.67 -15.37
C HIS A 207 -11.39 -15.25 -16.16
N PRO A 208 -11.40 -15.21 -17.52
CA PRO A 208 -10.37 -15.86 -18.34
C PRO A 208 -8.95 -15.26 -18.15
N TYR A 209 -8.85 -14.00 -17.68
CA TYR A 209 -7.59 -13.32 -17.45
C TYR A 209 -7.12 -13.36 -15.99
N ILE A 210 -7.86 -14.03 -15.08
CA ILE A 210 -7.46 -14.13 -13.66
C ILE A 210 -7.02 -15.55 -13.30
N GLU A 211 -5.76 -15.68 -12.90
CA GLU A 211 -5.25 -16.88 -12.24
C GLU A 211 -5.42 -16.72 -10.73
N LEU A 212 -6.43 -17.34 -10.14
CA LEU A 212 -6.69 -17.34 -8.71
C LEU A 212 -5.85 -18.44 -8.02
N ILE A 213 -4.98 -18.06 -7.10
CA ILE A 213 -4.15 -18.95 -6.29
C ILE A 213 -4.53 -18.76 -4.80
N PRO A 214 -5.55 -19.47 -4.31
CA PRO A 214 -5.93 -19.44 -2.91
C PRO A 214 -5.00 -20.32 -2.08
N TYR A 215 -5.00 -20.13 -0.75
CA TYR A 215 -4.17 -20.82 0.22
C TYR A 215 -2.68 -20.74 -0.10
N ALA A 216 -2.24 -19.52 -0.49
CA ALA A 216 -0.90 -19.25 -0.98
C ALA A 216 -0.34 -17.92 -0.45
N GLU A 217 0.96 -17.81 -0.43
CA GLU A 217 1.66 -16.61 0.00
C GLU A 217 2.88 -16.32 -0.89
N VAL A 218 3.23 -15.04 -1.03
CA VAL A 218 4.41 -14.60 -1.78
C VAL A 218 5.63 -14.81 -0.90
N LEU A 219 6.66 -15.46 -1.45
CA LEU A 219 7.93 -15.72 -0.76
C LEU A 219 9.04 -14.78 -1.19
N GLU A 220 9.04 -14.36 -2.45
CA GLU A 220 10.15 -13.60 -3.03
C GLU A 220 9.64 -12.74 -4.20
N LEU A 221 10.19 -11.54 -4.33
CA LEU A 221 9.96 -10.65 -5.47
C LEU A 221 11.29 -10.05 -5.91
N GLU A 222 11.77 -10.43 -7.07
CA GLU A 222 12.99 -9.94 -7.68
C GLU A 222 12.70 -9.12 -8.94
N GLY A 223 13.68 -8.31 -9.39
CA GLY A 223 13.60 -7.55 -10.63
C GLY A 223 13.17 -6.10 -10.42
N TYR A 224 12.53 -5.52 -11.42
CA TYR A 224 12.19 -4.10 -11.50
C TYR A 224 10.83 -3.89 -12.15
N VAL A 225 10.32 -2.66 -12.07
CA VAL A 225 9.02 -2.30 -12.68
C VAL A 225 8.96 -2.71 -14.14
N GLY A 226 7.88 -3.38 -14.50
CA GLY A 226 7.69 -3.98 -15.82
C GLY A 226 8.27 -5.40 -15.96
N ASN A 227 9.20 -5.82 -15.09
CA ASN A 227 9.90 -7.11 -15.20
C ASN A 227 10.25 -7.68 -13.82
N TYR A 228 9.25 -7.99 -13.01
CA TYR A 228 9.40 -8.70 -11.76
C TYR A 228 9.29 -10.22 -11.97
N LYS A 229 10.01 -10.98 -11.16
CA LYS A 229 9.81 -12.41 -10.95
C LYS A 229 9.31 -12.63 -9.54
N VAL A 230 8.21 -13.35 -9.39
CA VAL A 230 7.61 -13.66 -8.10
C VAL A 230 7.63 -15.16 -7.85
N LYS A 231 8.04 -15.57 -6.63
CA LYS A 231 7.87 -16.93 -6.13
C LYS A 231 6.71 -16.96 -5.15
N ILE A 232 5.80 -17.88 -5.37
CA ILE A 232 4.56 -18.06 -4.60
C ILE A 232 4.58 -19.46 -4.01
N ARG A 233 4.41 -19.58 -2.70
CA ARG A 233 4.19 -20.85 -2.03
C ARG A 233 2.69 -21.11 -1.94
N LYS A 234 2.20 -22.10 -2.65
CA LYS A 234 0.85 -22.63 -2.49
C LYS A 234 0.90 -23.77 -1.47
N LYS A 235 0.22 -23.56 -0.37
CA LYS A 235 0.21 -24.50 0.76
C LYS A 235 -0.52 -25.79 0.41
N ALA A 236 -0.05 -26.90 0.95
CA ALA A 236 -0.72 -28.18 0.82
C ALA A 236 -2.12 -28.12 1.43
N SER A 237 -3.13 -28.19 0.61
CA SER A 237 -4.54 -28.26 1.05
C SER A 237 -4.94 -29.63 1.54
N TYR A 238 -4.15 -30.65 1.19
CA TYR A 238 -4.43 -32.08 1.38
C TYR A 238 -5.75 -32.54 0.73
N VAL A 239 -6.28 -31.70 -0.16
CA VAL A 239 -7.47 -31.98 -0.97
C VAL A 239 -7.18 -31.58 -2.41
N ASN A 240 -7.37 -32.52 -3.32
CA ASN A 240 -7.22 -32.24 -4.74
C ASN A 240 -8.43 -31.42 -5.24
N PHE A 241 -8.22 -30.14 -5.48
CA PHE A 241 -9.28 -29.21 -5.91
C PHE A 241 -9.86 -29.52 -7.29
N LYS A 242 -9.10 -30.24 -8.16
CA LYS A 242 -9.60 -30.65 -9.48
C LYS A 242 -10.65 -31.74 -9.41
N THR A 243 -10.48 -32.68 -8.49
CA THR A 243 -11.39 -33.82 -8.33
C THR A 243 -12.47 -33.59 -7.28
N CYS A 244 -12.24 -32.68 -6.31
CA CYS A 244 -13.18 -32.38 -5.24
C CYS A 244 -14.43 -31.66 -5.79
N THR A 245 -15.61 -32.12 -5.42
CA THR A 245 -16.91 -31.52 -5.80
C THR A 245 -17.46 -30.54 -4.75
N GLY A 246 -16.85 -30.46 -3.55
CA GLY A 246 -17.34 -29.61 -2.45
C GLY A 246 -18.58 -30.18 -1.73
N CYS A 247 -18.87 -31.48 -1.84
CA CYS A 247 -20.09 -32.11 -1.34
C CYS A 247 -20.27 -32.12 0.19
N GLY A 248 -19.21 -31.91 0.96
CA GLY A 248 -19.29 -31.79 2.42
C GLY A 248 -19.15 -33.06 3.23
N ALA A 249 -19.22 -34.25 2.63
CA ALA A 249 -19.16 -35.51 3.34
C ALA A 249 -17.94 -35.65 4.28
N CYS A 250 -16.79 -35.10 3.86
CA CYS A 250 -15.55 -35.18 4.63
C CYS A 250 -15.59 -34.38 5.92
N TRP A 251 -16.06 -33.12 5.92
CA TRP A 251 -16.10 -32.30 7.15
C TRP A 251 -17.25 -32.70 8.07
N GLN A 252 -18.36 -33.17 7.54
CA GLN A 252 -19.48 -33.69 8.37
C GLN A 252 -19.05 -34.85 9.26
N LYS A 253 -18.18 -35.72 8.76
CA LYS A 253 -17.71 -36.94 9.46
C LYS A 253 -16.40 -36.72 10.24
N CYS A 254 -15.72 -35.59 10.10
CA CYS A 254 -14.48 -35.33 10.82
C CYS A 254 -14.74 -35.23 12.34
N PRO A 255 -14.01 -36.00 13.19
CA PRO A 255 -14.22 -35.99 14.63
C PRO A 255 -13.58 -34.77 15.32
N VAL A 256 -12.54 -34.19 14.71
CA VAL A 256 -11.76 -33.10 15.30
C VAL A 256 -12.53 -31.80 15.22
N LYS A 257 -12.62 -31.09 16.34
CA LYS A 257 -13.27 -29.76 16.46
C LYS A 257 -12.26 -28.77 16.97
N VAL A 258 -12.09 -27.66 16.26
CA VAL A 258 -11.23 -26.51 16.62
C VAL A 258 -12.04 -25.22 16.63
N ALA A 259 -11.53 -24.16 17.25
CA ALA A 259 -12.18 -22.85 17.19
C ALA A 259 -12.36 -22.42 15.73
N ASN A 260 -13.48 -21.80 15.42
CA ASN A 260 -13.78 -21.31 14.07
C ASN A 260 -13.33 -19.85 13.93
N GLU A 261 -12.24 -19.63 13.23
CA GLU A 261 -11.66 -18.31 13.04
C GLU A 261 -12.60 -17.37 12.26
N TYR A 262 -13.36 -17.92 11.30
CA TYR A 262 -14.33 -17.14 10.54
C TYR A 262 -15.45 -16.59 11.44
N ASN A 263 -15.87 -17.33 12.44
CA ASN A 263 -16.85 -16.91 13.45
C ASN A 263 -16.20 -16.35 14.73
N MET A 264 -14.95 -15.89 14.65
CA MET A 264 -14.23 -15.27 15.77
C MET A 264 -14.13 -16.17 17.03
N GLY A 265 -14.15 -17.50 16.84
CA GLY A 265 -14.11 -18.48 17.94
C GLY A 265 -15.44 -18.73 18.66
N LEU A 266 -16.53 -18.09 18.24
CA LEU A 266 -17.85 -18.24 18.85
C LEU A 266 -18.44 -19.67 18.69
N ASP A 267 -18.01 -20.40 17.68
CA ASP A 267 -18.32 -21.80 17.45
C ASP A 267 -17.09 -22.61 17.10
N LYS A 268 -17.28 -23.88 16.73
CA LYS A 268 -16.20 -24.81 16.36
C LYS A 268 -16.38 -25.31 14.94
N ARG A 269 -15.31 -25.21 14.13
CA ARG A 269 -15.17 -25.87 12.84
C ARG A 269 -14.49 -27.24 12.96
N ARG A 270 -14.49 -27.98 11.90
CA ARG A 270 -13.75 -29.27 11.80
C ARG A 270 -12.31 -29.00 11.35
N ALA A 271 -11.41 -30.00 11.56
CA ALA A 271 -10.04 -29.93 11.03
C ALA A 271 -9.99 -29.98 9.49
N ILE A 272 -10.96 -30.58 8.83
CA ILE A 272 -11.21 -30.41 7.39
C ILE A 272 -12.43 -29.53 7.22
N TYR A 273 -12.31 -28.41 6.47
CA TYR A 273 -13.33 -27.38 6.45
C TYR A 273 -13.27 -26.50 5.20
N THR A 274 -14.38 -25.87 4.88
CA THR A 274 -14.46 -24.65 4.07
C THR A 274 -14.68 -23.47 5.01
N PRO A 275 -14.08 -22.28 4.79
CA PRO A 275 -14.19 -21.16 5.73
C PRO A 275 -15.64 -20.71 5.99
N PHE A 276 -16.45 -20.62 4.94
CA PHE A 276 -17.86 -20.22 5.01
C PHE A 276 -18.64 -20.80 3.81
N PRO A 277 -20.00 -20.80 3.86
CA PRO A 277 -20.82 -21.46 2.84
C PRO A 277 -20.61 -20.95 1.41
N GLN A 278 -20.42 -19.63 1.23
CA GLN A 278 -20.21 -18.97 -0.06
C GLN A 278 -18.73 -18.87 -0.46
N ALA A 279 -17.85 -19.67 0.14
CA ALA A 279 -16.43 -19.65 -0.14
C ALA A 279 -16.10 -19.86 -1.62
N VAL A 280 -15.12 -19.13 -2.12
CA VAL A 280 -14.60 -19.26 -3.50
C VAL A 280 -13.08 -19.41 -3.45
N PRO A 281 -12.54 -20.56 -3.91
CA PRO A 281 -13.25 -21.77 -4.34
C PRO A 281 -13.99 -22.45 -3.18
N ASN A 282 -15.14 -23.06 -3.44
CA ASN A 282 -15.86 -23.86 -2.44
C ASN A 282 -15.25 -25.27 -2.33
N LYS A 283 -14.01 -25.31 -1.86
CA LYS A 283 -13.23 -26.56 -1.69
C LYS A 283 -12.69 -26.58 -0.26
N PRO A 284 -12.78 -27.71 0.44
CA PRO A 284 -12.24 -27.82 1.79
C PRO A 284 -10.71 -27.91 1.77
N VAL A 285 -10.11 -27.50 2.88
CA VAL A 285 -8.70 -27.73 3.20
C VAL A 285 -8.59 -28.49 4.52
N ILE A 286 -7.47 -29.16 4.74
CA ILE A 286 -7.19 -29.84 6.02
C ILE A 286 -6.23 -28.91 6.81
N ASP A 287 -6.66 -28.58 8.02
CA ASP A 287 -5.82 -27.92 9.02
C ASP A 287 -4.77 -28.93 9.54
N ALA A 288 -3.54 -28.77 9.05
CA ALA A 288 -2.46 -29.72 9.31
C ALA A 288 -2.07 -29.79 10.79
N GLU A 289 -2.18 -28.68 11.52
CA GLU A 289 -1.78 -28.59 12.93
C GLU A 289 -2.74 -29.36 13.85
N HIS A 290 -4.02 -29.42 13.48
CA HIS A 290 -5.06 -30.04 14.31
C HIS A 290 -5.53 -31.38 13.76
N CYS A 291 -5.20 -31.75 12.54
CA CYS A 291 -5.62 -33.04 11.94
C CYS A 291 -4.91 -34.22 12.58
N THR A 292 -5.67 -35.12 13.21
CA THR A 292 -5.13 -36.33 13.87
C THR A 292 -4.43 -37.28 12.90
N MET A 293 -4.79 -37.28 11.62
CA MET A 293 -4.09 -38.11 10.61
C MET A 293 -2.70 -37.52 10.31
N LEU A 294 -2.61 -36.22 10.11
CA LEU A 294 -1.34 -35.55 9.80
C LEU A 294 -0.41 -35.46 11.01
N THR A 295 -0.95 -35.24 12.22
CA THR A 295 -0.14 -35.10 13.44
C THR A 295 0.22 -36.43 14.10
N LYS A 296 -0.62 -37.45 14.01
CA LYS A 296 -0.49 -38.72 14.77
C LYS A 296 -0.53 -39.98 13.90
N GLY A 297 -0.76 -39.86 12.59
CA GLY A 297 -0.91 -41.01 11.68
C GLY A 297 -2.16 -41.87 11.93
N LYS A 298 -3.10 -41.35 12.71
CA LYS A 298 -4.27 -42.15 13.17
C LYS A 298 -5.57 -41.44 12.82
N CYS A 299 -6.33 -41.91 11.90
CA CYS A 299 -7.69 -41.49 11.55
C CYS A 299 -8.04 -41.92 10.10
N GLY A 300 -7.97 -40.96 9.11
CA GLY A 300 -8.27 -41.25 7.70
C GLY A 300 -9.76 -41.30 7.35
N ILE A 301 -10.67 -40.84 8.23
CA ILE A 301 -12.14 -40.90 8.00
C ILE A 301 -12.52 -40.10 6.76
N CYS A 302 -11.99 -38.89 6.60
CA CYS A 302 -12.32 -38.02 5.46
C CYS A 302 -11.92 -38.63 4.11
N ALA A 303 -10.82 -39.41 4.04
CA ALA A 303 -10.44 -40.14 2.83
C ALA A 303 -11.40 -41.31 2.55
N LYS A 304 -11.82 -42.03 3.61
CA LYS A 304 -12.74 -43.16 3.47
C LYS A 304 -14.14 -42.78 2.99
N VAL A 305 -14.61 -41.56 3.35
CA VAL A 305 -15.96 -41.09 2.96
C VAL A 305 -15.94 -40.25 1.67
N CYS A 306 -14.77 -40.01 1.10
CA CYS A 306 -14.64 -39.23 -0.12
C CYS A 306 -14.81 -40.11 -1.36
N GLU A 307 -16.01 -40.14 -1.93
CA GLU A 307 -16.32 -40.96 -3.13
C GLU A 307 -15.41 -40.59 -4.34
N LYS A 308 -14.94 -39.35 -4.43
CA LYS A 308 -14.05 -38.87 -5.51
C LYS A 308 -12.56 -39.12 -5.24
N GLY A 309 -12.20 -39.69 -4.08
CA GLY A 309 -10.81 -39.95 -3.74
C GLY A 309 -9.93 -38.69 -3.71
N SER A 310 -10.52 -37.50 -3.35
CA SER A 310 -9.83 -36.22 -3.47
C SER A 310 -8.90 -35.92 -2.29
N ILE A 311 -8.82 -36.77 -1.27
CA ILE A 311 -7.99 -36.54 -0.08
C ILE A 311 -6.62 -37.20 -0.28
N ASP A 312 -5.57 -36.38 -0.15
CA ASP A 312 -4.18 -36.81 -0.27
C ASP A 312 -3.34 -36.23 0.88
N TYR A 313 -3.04 -37.07 1.88
CA TYR A 313 -2.24 -36.68 3.05
C TYR A 313 -0.73 -36.51 2.75
N THR A 314 -0.27 -36.90 1.55
CA THR A 314 1.14 -36.83 1.13
C THR A 314 1.44 -35.52 0.38
N MET A 315 0.40 -34.72 0.09
CA MET A 315 0.53 -33.47 -0.62
C MET A 315 1.54 -32.56 0.09
N GLN A 316 2.42 -31.91 -0.71
CA GLN A 316 3.42 -30.97 -0.24
C GLN A 316 3.10 -29.58 -0.76
N ASP A 317 3.72 -28.56 -0.15
CA ASP A 317 3.67 -27.21 -0.65
C ASP A 317 4.24 -27.13 -2.08
N GLU A 318 3.62 -26.36 -2.93
CA GLU A 318 4.02 -26.15 -4.33
C GLU A 318 4.64 -24.75 -4.47
N ILE A 319 5.82 -24.66 -5.08
CA ILE A 319 6.43 -23.37 -5.45
C ILE A 319 6.07 -23.03 -6.88
N ILE A 320 5.43 -21.91 -7.06
CA ILE A 320 4.96 -21.39 -8.35
C ILE A 320 5.76 -20.12 -8.67
N GLU A 321 6.37 -20.08 -9.84
CA GLU A 321 7.06 -18.87 -10.33
C GLU A 321 6.24 -18.20 -11.42
N ARG A 322 6.19 -16.85 -11.40
CA ARG A 322 5.52 -16.04 -12.42
C ARG A 322 6.34 -14.80 -12.76
N GLU A 323 6.32 -14.43 -14.03
CA GLU A 323 6.81 -13.13 -14.49
C GLU A 323 5.65 -12.15 -14.51
N ILE A 324 5.86 -10.97 -13.94
CA ILE A 324 4.84 -9.93 -13.76
C ILE A 324 5.45 -8.55 -13.97
N GLY A 325 4.66 -7.56 -14.39
CA GLY A 325 5.12 -6.18 -14.59
C GLY A 325 4.74 -5.23 -13.45
N ALA A 326 3.70 -5.55 -12.66
CA ALA A 326 3.20 -4.70 -11.59
C ALA A 326 2.62 -5.52 -10.44
N VAL A 327 2.60 -4.92 -9.25
CA VAL A 327 2.06 -5.52 -8.02
C VAL A 327 1.04 -4.58 -7.38
N VAL A 328 -0.13 -5.10 -7.02
CA VAL A 328 -1.11 -4.43 -6.16
C VAL A 328 -1.16 -5.16 -4.82
N VAL A 329 -0.90 -4.43 -3.73
CA VAL A 329 -0.94 -4.98 -2.37
C VAL A 329 -2.26 -4.60 -1.73
N ALA A 330 -3.05 -5.61 -1.33
CA ALA A 330 -4.41 -5.48 -0.82
C ALA A 330 -4.65 -6.38 0.43
N THR A 331 -3.69 -6.42 1.36
CA THR A 331 -3.64 -7.33 2.52
C THR A 331 -4.64 -7.01 3.62
N GLY A 332 -5.36 -5.88 3.52
CA GLY A 332 -6.43 -5.52 4.45
C GLY A 332 -5.95 -5.04 5.82
N TYR A 333 -6.60 -5.53 6.90
CA TYR A 333 -6.35 -5.10 8.27
C TYR A 333 -6.59 -6.21 9.28
N ASP A 334 -6.04 -6.05 10.48
CA ASP A 334 -6.34 -6.86 11.65
C ASP A 334 -7.15 -6.05 12.69
N MET A 335 -7.76 -6.76 13.65
CA MET A 335 -8.46 -6.16 14.79
C MET A 335 -7.52 -6.11 15.99
N TRP A 336 -7.53 -4.99 16.70
CA TRP A 336 -6.78 -4.84 17.93
C TRP A 336 -7.37 -5.70 19.05
N ASP A 337 -6.51 -6.36 19.86
CA ASP A 337 -6.94 -7.19 20.99
C ASP A 337 -7.31 -6.30 22.19
N PRO A 338 -8.54 -6.31 22.71
CA PRO A 338 -8.97 -5.45 23.81
C PRO A 338 -8.51 -5.89 25.22
N LYS A 339 -7.75 -6.95 25.36
CA LYS A 339 -7.25 -7.43 26.66
C LYS A 339 -6.54 -6.39 27.54
N PRO A 340 -5.78 -5.40 26.98
CA PRO A 340 -5.19 -4.33 27.80
C PRO A 340 -6.19 -3.46 28.56
N TYR A 341 -7.47 -3.50 28.25
CA TYR A 341 -8.54 -2.81 29.01
C TYR A 341 -9.07 -3.74 30.12
N GLU A 342 -8.26 -4.03 31.13
CA GLU A 342 -8.62 -4.90 32.25
C GLU A 342 -9.86 -4.39 33.02
N GLU A 343 -10.04 -3.07 33.08
CA GLU A 343 -11.19 -2.40 33.70
C GLU A 343 -12.51 -2.72 33.02
N TYR A 344 -12.48 -3.18 31.76
CA TYR A 344 -13.67 -3.64 31.06
C TYR A 344 -13.95 -5.13 31.27
N GLY A 345 -13.02 -5.87 31.86
CA GLY A 345 -13.20 -7.29 32.21
C GLY A 345 -13.28 -8.23 31.00
N VAL A 346 -12.61 -7.89 29.92
CA VAL A 346 -12.46 -8.72 28.72
C VAL A 346 -11.86 -10.08 29.09
N GLY A 347 -12.49 -11.18 28.66
CA GLY A 347 -12.11 -12.54 29.01
C GLY A 347 -12.54 -12.98 30.43
N ARG A 348 -12.86 -12.03 31.32
CA ARG A 348 -13.45 -12.33 32.65
C ARG A 348 -14.97 -12.52 32.56
N TYR A 349 -15.64 -11.65 31.79
CA TYR A 349 -17.08 -11.69 31.59
C TYR A 349 -17.37 -12.16 30.15
N LYS A 350 -18.07 -13.26 30.00
CA LYS A 350 -18.39 -13.87 28.70
C LYS A 350 -19.27 -12.98 27.81
N ASP A 351 -20.11 -12.12 28.42
CA ASP A 351 -21.04 -11.23 27.73
C ASP A 351 -20.39 -9.88 27.33
N ILE A 352 -19.07 -9.83 27.30
CA ILE A 352 -18.29 -8.74 26.70
C ILE A 352 -17.63 -9.28 25.46
N ILE A 353 -18.02 -8.79 24.29
CA ILE A 353 -17.61 -9.26 22.97
C ILE A 353 -17.08 -8.09 22.12
N THR A 354 -16.37 -8.40 21.08
CA THR A 354 -15.93 -7.43 20.06
C THR A 354 -17.03 -7.15 19.04
N SER A 355 -16.91 -6.05 18.31
CA SER A 355 -17.84 -5.70 17.24
C SER A 355 -17.88 -6.74 16.11
N LEU A 356 -16.79 -7.42 15.81
CA LEU A 356 -16.78 -8.45 14.78
C LEU A 356 -17.43 -9.77 15.26
N GLU A 357 -17.33 -10.10 16.56
CA GLU A 357 -18.10 -11.19 17.17
C GLU A 357 -19.61 -10.88 17.11
N PHE A 358 -20.01 -9.63 17.43
CA PHE A 358 -21.39 -9.21 17.28
C PHE A 358 -21.88 -9.33 15.83
N GLU A 359 -21.07 -8.88 14.87
CA GLU A 359 -21.35 -9.01 13.43
C GLU A 359 -21.62 -10.47 13.03
N ARG A 360 -20.80 -11.40 13.57
CA ARG A 360 -21.03 -12.82 13.29
C ARG A 360 -22.30 -13.36 13.93
N MET A 361 -22.73 -12.82 15.07
CA MET A 361 -24.00 -13.26 15.70
C MET A 361 -25.23 -12.79 14.93
N VAL A 362 -25.23 -11.55 14.40
CA VAL A 362 -26.37 -11.02 13.65
C VAL A 362 -26.44 -11.54 12.22
N SER A 363 -25.38 -12.15 11.71
CA SER A 363 -25.35 -12.68 10.36
C SER A 363 -26.10 -14.01 10.26
N ALA A 364 -26.92 -14.15 9.19
CA ALA A 364 -27.70 -15.35 8.92
C ALA A 364 -26.87 -16.62 8.80
N ASN A 365 -25.61 -16.53 8.29
CA ASN A 365 -24.68 -17.62 8.21
C ASN A 365 -23.75 -17.73 9.45
N GLY A 366 -24.03 -16.97 10.49
CA GLY A 366 -23.27 -16.96 11.73
C GLY A 366 -23.68 -18.08 12.70
N PRO A 367 -22.97 -18.18 13.86
CA PRO A 367 -23.16 -19.28 14.80
C PRO A 367 -24.50 -19.29 15.53
N THR A 368 -25.24 -18.18 15.49
CA THR A 368 -26.50 -17.98 16.19
C THR A 368 -27.69 -17.77 15.23
N ASN A 369 -27.51 -18.13 13.94
CA ASN A 369 -28.55 -18.02 12.91
C ASN A 369 -29.16 -16.62 12.79
N GLY A 370 -28.37 -15.58 12.98
CA GLY A 370 -28.78 -14.19 12.79
C GLY A 370 -29.43 -13.50 14.01
N VAL A 371 -29.51 -14.18 15.14
CA VAL A 371 -30.03 -13.56 16.39
C VAL A 371 -28.91 -13.40 17.39
N PRO A 372 -28.61 -12.18 17.87
CA PRO A 372 -27.60 -11.99 18.90
C PRO A 372 -28.01 -12.65 20.21
N VAL A 373 -27.08 -13.36 20.85
CA VAL A 373 -27.31 -14.04 22.13
C VAL A 373 -26.17 -13.75 23.09
N ARG A 374 -26.46 -13.83 24.38
CA ARG A 374 -25.44 -13.74 25.44
C ARG A 374 -24.57 -15.01 25.43
N PRO A 375 -23.25 -14.92 25.31
CA PRO A 375 -22.37 -16.08 25.33
C PRO A 375 -22.40 -16.86 26.65
N SER A 376 -22.83 -16.24 27.75
CA SER A 376 -22.90 -16.89 29.07
C SER A 376 -24.01 -17.92 29.19
N ASP A 377 -25.21 -17.65 28.65
CA ASP A 377 -26.41 -18.46 28.88
C ASP A 377 -27.30 -18.67 27.62
N GLY A 378 -26.92 -18.10 26.47
CA GLY A 378 -27.63 -18.23 25.20
C GLY A 378 -28.93 -17.43 25.10
N LYS A 379 -29.25 -16.56 26.07
CA LYS A 379 -30.46 -15.74 26.03
C LYS A 379 -30.26 -14.53 25.10
N VAL A 380 -31.36 -14.08 24.51
CA VAL A 380 -31.41 -12.85 23.70
C VAL A 380 -31.24 -11.64 24.60
N PRO A 381 -30.28 -10.73 24.34
CA PRO A 381 -30.07 -9.55 25.15
C PRO A 381 -31.12 -8.48 24.85
N LYS A 382 -31.60 -7.79 25.91
CA LYS A 382 -32.49 -6.65 25.77
C LYS A 382 -31.73 -5.30 25.83
N ASN A 383 -30.80 -5.16 26.77
CA ASN A 383 -29.97 -3.98 26.90
C ASN A 383 -28.57 -4.27 26.39
N VAL A 384 -28.14 -3.64 25.27
CA VAL A 384 -26.86 -3.79 24.67
C VAL A 384 -26.09 -2.48 24.71
N VAL A 385 -24.87 -2.52 25.28
CA VAL A 385 -24.01 -1.35 25.37
C VAL A 385 -22.88 -1.45 24.36
N PHE A 386 -22.78 -0.47 23.48
CA PHE A 386 -21.69 -0.34 22.51
C PHE A 386 -20.68 0.70 23.02
N ILE A 387 -19.41 0.33 23.09
CA ILE A 387 -18.33 1.22 23.53
C ILE A 387 -17.37 1.46 22.38
N LYS A 388 -17.28 2.73 21.96
CA LYS A 388 -16.43 3.14 20.83
C LYS A 388 -14.98 3.41 21.23
N CYS A 389 -14.09 3.44 20.23
CA CYS A 389 -12.68 3.81 20.34
C CYS A 389 -11.86 2.91 21.27
N ILE A 390 -12.16 1.62 21.33
CA ILE A 390 -11.38 0.67 22.14
C ILE A 390 -10.03 0.40 21.46
N GLY A 391 -8.94 0.85 22.10
CA GLY A 391 -7.57 0.79 21.54
C GLY A 391 -7.29 1.82 20.44
N SER A 392 -8.23 2.70 20.11
CA SER A 392 -8.12 3.74 19.08
C SER A 392 -8.23 5.12 19.73
N ARG A 393 -7.39 6.09 19.30
CA ARG A 393 -7.32 7.43 19.90
C ARG A 393 -6.94 7.37 21.40
N ASP A 394 -6.07 6.46 21.74
CA ASP A 394 -5.60 6.18 23.10
C ASP A 394 -4.09 5.90 23.08
N GLU A 395 -3.30 6.92 23.40
CA GLU A 395 -1.84 6.84 23.40
C GLU A 395 -1.28 5.94 24.52
N ALA A 396 -2.05 5.78 25.61
CA ALA A 396 -1.58 5.04 26.77
C ALA A 396 -1.67 3.52 26.61
N LYS A 397 -2.75 3.03 25.95
CA LYS A 397 -3.03 1.59 25.85
C LYS A 397 -3.07 1.05 24.43
N GLY A 398 -3.25 1.90 23.46
CA GLY A 398 -3.47 1.49 22.09
C GLY A 398 -2.72 2.35 21.09
N ILE A 399 -3.46 2.94 20.19
CA ILE A 399 -2.96 3.70 19.05
C ILE A 399 -3.53 5.12 19.02
N GLU A 400 -2.71 6.08 18.59
CA GLU A 400 -3.06 7.52 18.54
C GLU A 400 -4.16 7.82 17.50
N TYR A 401 -4.17 7.09 16.37
CA TYR A 401 -5.07 7.39 15.26
C TYR A 401 -6.50 6.89 15.47
N CYS A 402 -7.41 7.44 14.67
CA CYS A 402 -8.80 6.99 14.57
C CYS A 402 -8.93 5.86 13.55
N SER A 403 -9.61 4.79 13.91
CA SER A 403 -9.92 3.66 13.03
C SER A 403 -10.95 3.96 11.92
N LYS A 404 -11.42 5.20 11.81
CA LYS A 404 -12.33 5.74 10.78
C LYS A 404 -13.73 5.08 10.75
N ILE A 405 -13.82 3.75 10.71
CA ILE A 405 -15.05 2.99 10.41
C ILE A 405 -15.92 2.66 11.63
N CYS A 406 -15.36 2.74 12.86
CA CYS A 406 -16.07 2.26 14.05
C CYS A 406 -17.34 3.06 14.37
N CYS A 407 -17.41 4.36 14.06
CA CYS A 407 -18.62 5.13 14.24
C CYS A 407 -19.75 4.62 13.36
N MET A 408 -19.47 4.32 12.11
CA MET A 408 -20.46 3.89 11.14
C MET A 408 -20.93 2.44 11.36
N TYR A 409 -20.00 1.48 11.61
CA TYR A 409 -20.44 0.12 11.85
C TYR A 409 -21.15 -0.03 13.21
N THR A 410 -20.80 0.76 14.24
CA THR A 410 -21.58 0.76 15.49
C THR A 410 -22.99 1.28 15.25
N THR A 411 -23.16 2.35 14.48
CA THR A 411 -24.48 2.85 14.08
C THR A 411 -25.28 1.78 13.33
N LYS A 412 -24.63 1.06 12.39
CA LYS A 412 -25.25 -0.09 11.72
C LYS A 412 -25.67 -1.18 12.72
N HIS A 413 -24.81 -1.49 13.70
CA HIS A 413 -25.13 -2.49 14.73
C HIS A 413 -26.35 -2.13 15.58
N THR A 414 -26.58 -0.83 15.87
CA THR A 414 -27.80 -0.41 16.58
C THR A 414 -29.05 -0.69 15.73
N ILE A 415 -28.99 -0.47 14.43
CA ILE A 415 -30.09 -0.78 13.51
C ILE A 415 -30.32 -2.29 13.44
N LEU A 416 -29.25 -3.08 13.24
CA LEU A 416 -29.35 -4.54 13.17
C LEU A 416 -29.89 -5.14 14.47
N LEU A 417 -29.44 -4.64 15.62
CA LEU A 417 -29.98 -5.05 16.93
C LEU A 417 -31.49 -4.84 16.99
N HIS A 418 -31.95 -3.64 16.65
CA HIS A 418 -33.38 -3.30 16.67
C HIS A 418 -34.21 -4.16 15.69
N HIS A 419 -33.67 -4.43 14.48
CA HIS A 419 -34.33 -5.30 13.48
C HIS A 419 -34.44 -6.76 13.97
N LYS A 420 -33.39 -7.27 14.63
CA LYS A 420 -33.33 -8.69 15.07
C LYS A 420 -34.03 -8.91 16.42
N VAL A 421 -34.10 -7.86 17.29
CA VAL A 421 -34.67 -7.92 18.63
C VAL A 421 -35.47 -6.66 18.88
N HIS A 422 -36.75 -6.67 18.53
CA HIS A 422 -37.62 -5.47 18.53
C HIS A 422 -37.78 -4.78 19.89
N ASP A 423 -37.73 -5.53 21.02
CA ASP A 423 -37.83 -5.01 22.38
C ASP A 423 -36.47 -4.76 23.04
N SER A 424 -35.43 -4.61 22.24
CA SER A 424 -34.08 -4.27 22.70
C SER A 424 -33.83 -2.77 22.74
N HIS A 425 -32.92 -2.36 23.61
CA HIS A 425 -32.41 -1.00 23.68
C HIS A 425 -30.90 -0.95 23.56
N ALA A 426 -30.39 -0.05 22.70
CA ALA A 426 -28.98 0.18 22.47
C ALA A 426 -28.49 1.42 23.19
N TYR A 427 -27.41 1.32 23.93
CA TYR A 427 -26.66 2.44 24.50
C TYR A 427 -25.32 2.55 23.81
N VAL A 428 -24.92 3.74 23.38
CA VAL A 428 -23.65 3.97 22.64
C VAL A 428 -22.80 4.99 23.37
N PHE A 429 -21.70 4.55 24.00
CA PHE A 429 -20.70 5.44 24.56
C PHE A 429 -19.73 5.90 23.46
N TYR A 430 -19.56 7.22 23.30
CA TYR A 430 -18.75 7.82 22.26
C TYR A 430 -18.06 9.11 22.71
N MET A 431 -16.87 9.40 22.15
CA MET A 431 -16.19 10.69 22.35
C MET A 431 -16.71 11.75 21.38
N ASP A 432 -16.73 11.39 20.09
CA ASP A 432 -17.35 12.13 18.99
C ASP A 432 -17.83 11.13 17.91
N ILE A 433 -18.69 11.59 17.01
CA ILE A 433 -19.14 10.79 15.86
C ILE A 433 -18.42 11.30 14.61
N ARG A 434 -17.70 10.39 13.94
CA ARG A 434 -17.00 10.64 12.68
C ARG A 434 -17.74 9.95 11.56
N ALA A 435 -18.62 10.71 10.90
CA ALA A 435 -19.47 10.27 9.81
C ALA A 435 -19.08 10.98 8.50
N ALA A 436 -17.79 10.92 8.15
CA ALA A 436 -17.25 11.58 6.97
C ALA A 436 -17.44 10.71 5.72
N GLY A 437 -18.54 10.91 5.03
CA GLY A 437 -18.90 10.23 3.79
C GLY A 437 -20.27 10.67 3.28
N LYS A 438 -20.58 10.35 2.03
CA LYS A 438 -21.88 10.70 1.43
C LYS A 438 -23.00 9.90 2.10
N GLY A 439 -23.96 10.59 2.70
CA GLY A 439 -25.10 9.98 3.37
C GLY A 439 -24.81 9.40 4.77
N TYR A 440 -23.58 9.63 5.32
CA TYR A 440 -23.18 9.02 6.59
C TYR A 440 -23.81 9.74 7.80
N GLU A 441 -23.89 11.07 7.78
CA GLU A 441 -24.58 11.82 8.87
C GLU A 441 -26.07 11.50 8.90
N GLU A 442 -26.71 11.45 7.72
CA GLU A 442 -28.11 11.09 7.59
C GLU A 442 -28.35 9.66 8.09
N PHE A 443 -27.42 8.73 7.81
CA PHE A 443 -27.49 7.37 8.32
C PHE A 443 -27.41 7.31 9.86
N VAL A 444 -26.53 8.10 10.48
CA VAL A 444 -26.42 8.19 11.94
C VAL A 444 -27.71 8.79 12.53
N LYS A 445 -28.22 9.87 11.94
CA LYS A 445 -29.48 10.52 12.40
C LYS A 445 -30.65 9.57 12.26
N LYS A 446 -30.78 8.88 11.14
CA LYS A 446 -31.83 7.87 10.92
C LYS A 446 -31.74 6.76 11.96
N ALA A 447 -30.56 6.23 12.23
CA ALA A 447 -30.39 5.20 13.25
C ALA A 447 -30.88 5.67 14.65
N GLN A 448 -30.53 6.90 15.05
CA GLN A 448 -30.97 7.46 16.34
C GLN A 448 -32.48 7.60 16.42
N VAL A 449 -33.13 8.08 15.37
CA VAL A 449 -34.58 8.29 15.33
C VAL A 449 -35.35 6.97 15.26
N ASP A 450 -34.95 6.08 14.35
CA ASP A 450 -35.70 4.84 14.03
C ASP A 450 -35.56 3.79 15.16
N THR A 451 -34.41 3.73 15.83
CA THR A 451 -34.15 2.70 16.86
C THR A 451 -34.33 3.21 18.27
N GLY A 452 -34.40 4.52 18.48
CA GLY A 452 -34.42 5.13 19.81
C GLY A 452 -33.17 4.89 20.65
N ALA A 453 -32.03 4.55 20.00
CA ALA A 453 -30.78 4.27 20.67
C ALA A 453 -30.27 5.48 21.46
N THR A 454 -29.85 5.25 22.71
CA THR A 454 -29.32 6.28 23.59
C THR A 454 -27.84 6.50 23.36
N TYR A 455 -27.45 7.69 22.91
CA TYR A 455 -26.07 8.08 22.69
C TYR A 455 -25.53 8.88 23.88
N LEU A 456 -24.55 8.34 24.60
CA LEU A 456 -23.91 8.92 25.79
C LEU A 456 -22.53 9.45 25.42
N ARG A 457 -22.35 10.77 25.43
CA ARG A 457 -21.08 11.39 25.08
C ARG A 457 -20.10 11.33 26.25
N GLY A 458 -19.17 10.38 26.21
CA GLY A 458 -18.19 10.22 27.29
C GLY A 458 -17.41 8.93 27.13
N ARG A 459 -16.59 8.65 28.13
CA ARG A 459 -15.79 7.41 28.20
C ARG A 459 -16.30 6.51 29.33
N VAL A 460 -16.27 5.21 29.06
CA VAL A 460 -16.51 4.20 30.09
C VAL A 460 -15.26 4.10 30.98
N SER A 461 -15.46 4.15 32.29
CA SER A 461 -14.37 4.00 33.27
C SER A 461 -14.14 2.56 33.69
N LYS A 462 -15.22 1.79 33.86
CA LYS A 462 -15.14 0.36 34.21
C LYS A 462 -16.43 -0.39 33.91
N ILE A 463 -16.29 -1.72 33.79
CA ILE A 463 -17.42 -2.66 33.74
C ILE A 463 -17.27 -3.63 34.91
N TYR A 464 -18.38 -3.87 35.62
CA TYR A 464 -18.42 -4.80 36.76
C TYR A 464 -19.74 -5.54 36.82
N LYS A 465 -19.77 -6.66 37.53
CA LYS A 465 -20.97 -7.50 37.67
C LYS A 465 -21.74 -7.13 38.93
N LYS A 466 -23.06 -6.96 38.82
CA LYS A 466 -23.97 -6.81 39.92
C LYS A 466 -25.13 -7.80 39.76
N GLY A 467 -25.16 -8.85 40.61
CA GLY A 467 -26.03 -9.99 40.36
C GLY A 467 -25.69 -10.67 39.04
N ASP A 468 -26.70 -10.90 38.20
CA ASP A 468 -26.55 -11.51 36.87
C ASP A 468 -26.32 -10.50 35.74
N LYS A 469 -26.28 -9.20 36.04
CA LYS A 469 -26.15 -8.13 35.07
C LYS A 469 -24.76 -7.50 35.08
N LEU A 470 -24.35 -7.01 33.93
CA LEU A 470 -23.16 -6.15 33.78
C LEU A 470 -23.58 -4.70 34.02
N MET A 471 -22.79 -4.00 34.83
CA MET A 471 -22.94 -2.55 35.06
C MET A 471 -21.80 -1.86 34.28
N VAL A 472 -22.17 -1.00 33.34
CA VAL A 472 -21.24 -0.17 32.57
C VAL A 472 -21.25 1.23 33.17
N ARG A 473 -20.15 1.61 33.82
CA ARG A 473 -20.00 2.93 34.45
C ARG A 473 -19.16 3.85 33.58
N GLY A 474 -19.72 4.99 33.26
CA GLY A 474 -19.07 6.01 32.44
C GLY A 474 -19.50 7.41 32.85
N GLU A 475 -19.07 8.38 32.06
CA GLU A 475 -19.51 9.78 32.20
C GLU A 475 -20.39 10.16 30.99
N ASP A 476 -21.42 10.93 31.23
CA ASP A 476 -22.06 11.71 30.17
C ASP A 476 -21.57 13.16 30.27
N ALA A 477 -20.66 13.52 29.39
CA ALA A 477 -20.05 14.85 29.37
C ALA A 477 -21.02 15.96 28.96
N GLN A 478 -22.19 15.64 28.41
CA GLN A 478 -23.20 16.65 28.04
C GLN A 478 -23.91 17.21 29.28
N ILE A 479 -24.11 16.35 30.26
CA ILE A 479 -24.77 16.74 31.54
C ILE A 479 -23.78 16.78 32.72
N GLY A 480 -22.51 16.43 32.49
CA GLY A 480 -21.45 16.44 33.52
C GLY A 480 -21.68 15.44 34.64
N GLN A 481 -22.33 14.31 34.40
CA GLN A 481 -22.68 13.33 35.42
C GLN A 481 -22.12 11.95 35.12
N VAL A 482 -21.81 11.22 36.20
CA VAL A 482 -21.51 9.79 36.12
C VAL A 482 -22.80 9.02 35.87
N VAL A 483 -22.79 8.15 34.87
CA VAL A 483 -23.92 7.30 34.51
C VAL A 483 -23.54 5.83 34.68
N GLU A 484 -24.51 5.03 35.14
CA GLU A 484 -24.39 3.57 35.18
C GLU A 484 -25.50 2.95 34.36
N VAL A 485 -25.12 2.13 33.38
CA VAL A 485 -26.06 1.44 32.49
C VAL A 485 -26.03 -0.05 32.79
N GLU A 486 -27.19 -0.63 33.04
CA GLU A 486 -27.36 -2.07 33.15
C GLU A 486 -27.35 -2.69 31.76
N ALA A 487 -26.46 -3.67 31.53
CA ALA A 487 -26.25 -4.32 30.22
C ALA A 487 -26.42 -5.84 30.31
N ASP A 488 -27.12 -6.40 29.35
CA ASP A 488 -27.13 -7.85 29.08
C ASP A 488 -25.91 -8.28 28.25
N LEU A 489 -25.47 -7.42 27.32
CA LEU A 489 -24.36 -7.64 26.44
C LEU A 489 -23.60 -6.34 26.26
N VAL A 490 -22.28 -6.41 26.23
CA VAL A 490 -21.40 -5.27 25.91
C VAL A 490 -20.59 -5.58 24.65
N VAL A 491 -20.61 -4.64 23.70
CA VAL A 491 -19.91 -4.73 22.41
C VAL A 491 -18.82 -3.69 22.32
N LEU A 492 -17.59 -4.14 22.19
CA LEU A 492 -16.39 -3.30 22.11
C LEU A 492 -16.03 -3.01 20.66
N ALA A 493 -16.12 -1.74 20.27
CA ALA A 493 -15.68 -1.29 18.95
C ALA A 493 -14.15 -1.11 18.94
N THR A 494 -13.44 -2.21 18.69
CA THR A 494 -11.98 -2.29 18.73
C THR A 494 -11.32 -1.60 17.55
N ALA A 495 -10.07 -1.16 17.76
CA ALA A 495 -9.29 -0.50 16.74
C ALA A 495 -8.98 -1.40 15.54
N VAL A 496 -8.90 -0.77 14.37
CA VAL A 496 -8.38 -1.36 13.14
C VAL A 496 -6.87 -1.12 13.10
N ILE A 497 -6.11 -2.18 12.96
CA ILE A 497 -4.64 -2.13 12.91
C ILE A 497 -4.11 -2.75 11.61
N ALA A 498 -2.88 -2.40 11.26
CA ALA A 498 -2.22 -3.03 10.13
C ALA A 498 -2.05 -4.54 10.36
N PRO A 499 -2.07 -5.36 9.31
CA PRO A 499 -1.73 -6.77 9.42
C PRO A 499 -0.35 -6.97 10.04
N LYS A 500 -0.23 -7.94 10.95
CA LYS A 500 1.02 -8.20 11.68
C LYS A 500 2.18 -8.59 10.77
N ASP A 501 1.88 -9.16 9.61
CA ASP A 501 2.86 -9.60 8.59
C ASP A 501 3.22 -8.50 7.57
N ASN A 502 2.61 -7.30 7.65
CA ASN A 502 2.95 -6.19 6.75
C ASN A 502 4.43 -5.77 6.80
N PRO A 503 5.12 -5.70 7.96
CA PRO A 503 6.54 -5.37 7.99
C PRO A 503 7.42 -6.39 7.25
N ASP A 504 7.07 -7.67 7.31
CA ASP A 504 7.78 -8.73 6.60
C ASP A 504 7.52 -8.65 5.09
N LEU A 505 6.27 -8.43 4.72
CA LEU A 505 5.87 -8.19 3.33
C LEU A 505 6.54 -6.92 2.76
N ALA A 506 6.62 -5.86 3.54
CA ALA A 506 7.30 -4.62 3.13
C ALA A 506 8.78 -4.86 2.82
N ARG A 507 9.49 -5.62 3.67
CA ARG A 507 10.89 -6.02 3.43
C ARG A 507 11.03 -6.88 2.18
N LEU A 508 10.15 -7.86 2.00
CA LEU A 508 10.12 -8.72 0.81
C LEU A 508 9.91 -7.91 -0.46
N LEU A 509 8.99 -6.97 -0.45
CA LEU A 509 8.68 -6.12 -1.61
C LEU A 509 9.67 -4.96 -1.79
N GLY A 510 10.48 -4.62 -0.77
CA GLY A 510 11.39 -3.48 -0.77
C GLY A 510 10.65 -2.14 -0.76
N ILE A 511 9.59 -2.02 0.05
CA ILE A 511 8.77 -0.80 0.25
C ILE A 511 8.75 -0.37 1.71
N SER A 512 8.30 0.85 1.98
CA SER A 512 8.25 1.42 3.32
C SER A 512 6.92 1.11 4.02
N TYR A 513 6.95 1.17 5.35
CA TYR A 513 5.77 1.17 6.21
C TYR A 513 5.92 2.23 7.32
N ASP A 514 4.81 2.66 7.89
CA ASP A 514 4.80 3.66 8.96
C ASP A 514 5.03 3.03 10.36
N LYS A 515 5.07 3.87 11.40
CA LYS A 515 5.26 3.44 12.80
C LYS A 515 4.16 2.49 13.31
N TYR A 516 3.04 2.40 12.61
CA TYR A 516 1.92 1.53 12.96
C TYR A 516 1.85 0.24 12.13
N GLY A 517 2.79 0.05 11.18
CA GLY A 517 2.85 -1.11 10.32
C GLY A 517 2.01 -1.01 9.03
N TYR A 518 1.39 0.14 8.74
CA TYR A 518 0.73 0.36 7.46
C TYR A 518 1.75 0.65 6.36
N LEU A 519 1.53 0.11 5.18
CA LEU A 519 2.40 0.33 4.03
C LEU A 519 2.29 1.77 3.54
N SER A 520 3.43 2.40 3.28
CA SER A 520 3.49 3.83 2.98
C SER A 520 3.41 4.10 1.49
N GLU A 521 2.54 5.04 1.13
CA GLU A 521 2.47 5.62 -0.21
C GLU A 521 3.65 6.56 -0.48
N ALA A 522 3.93 6.79 -1.77
CA ALA A 522 5.01 7.68 -2.20
C ALA A 522 4.75 9.16 -1.85
N HIS A 523 3.49 9.59 -1.85
CA HIS A 523 3.05 10.92 -1.42
C HIS A 523 1.54 10.93 -1.13
N PRO A 524 1.10 11.38 0.05
CA PRO A 524 -0.30 11.25 0.48
C PRO A 524 -1.33 12.01 -0.37
N LYS A 525 -0.92 13.08 -1.06
CA LYS A 525 -1.82 13.88 -1.90
C LYS A 525 -1.62 13.66 -3.39
N LEU A 526 -0.38 13.49 -3.86
CA LEU A 526 -0.05 13.47 -5.28
C LEU A 526 0.11 12.05 -5.85
N ARG A 527 0.48 11.09 -5.00
CA ARG A 527 0.71 9.68 -5.36
C ARG A 527 0.16 8.74 -4.28
N PRO A 528 -1.16 8.79 -4.01
CA PRO A 528 -1.76 8.13 -2.85
C PRO A 528 -1.90 6.61 -2.99
N VAL A 529 -1.75 6.07 -4.19
CA VAL A 529 -1.83 4.62 -4.46
C VAL A 529 -0.50 4.00 -4.85
N GLU A 530 0.52 4.81 -5.12
CA GLU A 530 1.84 4.34 -5.55
C GLU A 530 2.78 4.28 -4.34
N THR A 531 3.68 3.30 -4.31
CA THR A 531 4.79 3.27 -3.34
C THR A 531 6.01 4.02 -3.87
N ALA A 532 7.02 4.22 -3.03
CA ALA A 532 8.31 4.77 -3.48
C ALA A 532 9.02 3.85 -4.50
N LYS A 533 8.77 2.53 -4.44
CA LYS A 533 9.25 1.56 -5.43
C LYS A 533 8.26 1.50 -6.60
N ALA A 534 8.74 1.85 -7.79
CA ALA A 534 7.91 1.88 -9.00
C ALA A 534 7.27 0.51 -9.30
N GLY A 535 6.03 0.53 -9.80
CA GLY A 535 5.30 -0.67 -10.18
C GLY A 535 4.64 -1.42 -9.02
N ILE A 536 4.72 -0.91 -7.77
CA ILE A 536 4.04 -1.47 -6.61
C ILE A 536 3.00 -0.45 -6.11
N PHE A 537 1.76 -0.90 -5.99
CA PHE A 537 0.58 -0.07 -5.65
C PHE A 537 -0.12 -0.59 -4.40
N LEU A 538 -0.77 0.29 -3.65
CA LEU A 538 -1.45 -0.01 -2.39
C LEU A 538 -2.95 0.20 -2.52
N ALA A 539 -3.75 -0.83 -2.21
CA ALA A 539 -5.21 -0.79 -2.26
C ALA A 539 -5.84 -1.15 -0.92
N GLY A 540 -6.77 -0.32 -0.46
CA GLY A 540 -7.57 -0.55 0.74
C GLY A 540 -6.83 -0.36 2.06
N CYS A 541 -7.24 -1.14 3.06
CA CYS A 541 -6.78 -0.94 4.44
C CYS A 541 -5.31 -1.31 4.69
N THR A 542 -4.61 -1.89 3.74
CA THR A 542 -3.16 -2.12 3.85
C THR A 542 -2.36 -0.82 4.04
N GLN A 543 -2.90 0.32 3.54
CA GLN A 543 -2.29 1.65 3.62
C GLN A 543 -2.79 2.47 4.82
N ALA A 544 -4.07 2.38 5.17
CA ALA A 544 -4.68 3.03 6.33
C ALA A 544 -6.12 2.54 6.51
N PRO A 545 -6.75 2.71 7.68
CA PRO A 545 -8.16 2.37 7.89
C PRO A 545 -9.08 3.05 6.87
N LYS A 546 -9.92 2.26 6.20
CA LYS A 546 -10.88 2.69 5.17
C LYS A 546 -12.18 1.91 5.26
N ASP A 547 -13.27 2.53 4.82
CA ASP A 547 -14.53 1.84 4.56
C ASP A 547 -14.53 1.15 3.19
N ILE A 548 -15.61 0.46 2.86
CA ILE A 548 -15.73 -0.29 1.61
C ILE A 548 -15.74 0.65 0.39
N PRO A 549 -16.52 1.76 0.35
CA PRO A 549 -16.51 2.70 -0.76
C PRO A 549 -15.12 3.27 -1.06
N ASP A 550 -14.40 3.75 -0.05
CA ASP A 550 -13.03 4.26 -0.21
C ASP A 550 -12.06 3.16 -0.67
N THR A 551 -12.24 1.95 -0.14
CA THR A 551 -11.42 0.78 -0.51
C THR A 551 -11.59 0.42 -1.97
N VAL A 552 -12.82 0.36 -2.47
CA VAL A 552 -13.15 0.08 -3.87
C VAL A 552 -12.62 1.17 -4.79
N SER A 553 -12.83 2.45 -4.43
CA SER A 553 -12.31 3.58 -5.20
C SER A 553 -10.78 3.55 -5.32
N GLN A 554 -10.08 3.22 -4.23
CA GLN A 554 -8.63 3.11 -4.24
C GLN A 554 -8.13 1.89 -5.05
N ALA A 555 -8.85 0.78 -4.99
CA ALA A 555 -8.55 -0.41 -5.79
C ALA A 555 -8.65 -0.12 -7.29
N SER A 556 -9.72 0.56 -7.73
CA SER A 556 -9.88 1.01 -9.12
C SER A 556 -8.82 2.03 -9.53
N ALA A 557 -8.39 2.92 -8.63
CA ALA A 557 -7.27 3.82 -8.90
C ALA A 557 -5.94 3.06 -9.11
N CYS A 558 -5.68 1.99 -8.33
CA CYS A 558 -4.53 1.12 -8.54
C CYS A 558 -4.61 0.41 -9.90
N ALA A 559 -5.79 -0.12 -10.26
CA ALA A 559 -6.03 -0.76 -11.55
C ALA A 559 -5.77 0.19 -12.71
N ALA A 560 -6.26 1.43 -12.64
CA ALA A 560 -6.00 2.46 -13.65
C ALA A 560 -4.50 2.75 -13.81
N LYS A 561 -3.73 2.77 -12.71
CA LYS A 561 -2.26 2.94 -12.75
C LYS A 561 -1.56 1.75 -13.39
N VAL A 562 -1.98 0.53 -13.10
CA VAL A 562 -1.47 -0.70 -13.73
C VAL A 562 -1.77 -0.70 -15.22
N CYS A 563 -3.00 -0.40 -15.63
CA CYS A 563 -3.38 -0.30 -17.03
C CYS A 563 -2.57 0.77 -17.77
N GLY A 564 -2.36 1.93 -17.14
CA GLY A 564 -1.50 2.98 -17.69
C GLY A 564 -0.03 2.54 -17.85
N LEU A 565 0.50 1.75 -16.93
CA LEU A 565 1.84 1.18 -17.03
C LEU A 565 1.97 0.19 -18.21
N PHE A 566 0.90 -0.55 -18.49
CA PHE A 566 0.85 -1.59 -19.53
C PHE A 566 0.31 -1.10 -20.87
N ALA A 567 0.04 0.21 -21.02
CA ALA A 567 -0.48 0.78 -22.26
C ALA A 567 0.49 0.62 -23.45
N GLY A 568 1.81 0.55 -23.19
CA GLY A 568 2.84 0.27 -24.22
C GLY A 568 3.49 -1.09 -24.02
N ASP A 569 4.23 -1.55 -25.03
CA ASP A 569 5.04 -2.77 -24.95
C ASP A 569 6.40 -2.52 -24.29
N THR A 570 6.80 -1.26 -24.22
CA THR A 570 8.02 -0.81 -23.57
C THR A 570 7.74 0.34 -22.62
N MET A 571 8.57 0.46 -21.61
CA MET A 571 8.57 1.56 -20.67
C MET A 571 9.85 2.38 -20.84
N LYS A 572 9.70 3.70 -20.85
CA LYS A 572 10.83 4.63 -20.85
C LYS A 572 11.41 4.74 -19.44
N LYS A 573 12.73 4.62 -19.36
CA LYS A 573 13.51 4.76 -18.14
C LYS A 573 14.48 5.92 -18.29
N ASP A 574 14.71 6.63 -17.17
CA ASP A 574 15.70 7.69 -17.09
C ASP A 574 17.09 7.12 -17.39
N PRO A 575 17.85 7.71 -18.32
CA PRO A 575 19.18 7.25 -18.71
C PRO A 575 20.28 7.64 -17.71
N MET A 576 19.98 8.37 -16.64
CA MET A 576 20.94 8.74 -15.60
C MET A 576 21.26 7.54 -14.71
N ILE A 577 21.83 6.52 -15.32
CA ILE A 577 22.28 5.27 -14.70
C ILE A 577 23.78 5.09 -14.82
N SER A 578 24.34 4.17 -14.04
CA SER A 578 25.78 3.83 -14.18
C SER A 578 26.05 3.03 -15.45
N THR A 579 27.23 3.24 -16.01
CA THR A 579 27.78 2.48 -17.14
C THR A 579 29.13 1.89 -16.75
N ILE A 580 29.51 0.74 -17.31
CA ILE A 580 30.79 0.06 -17.04
C ILE A 580 31.58 -0.09 -18.34
N SER A 581 32.81 0.39 -18.33
CA SER A 581 33.78 0.07 -19.40
C SER A 581 34.39 -1.29 -19.15
N ASN A 582 34.13 -2.23 -20.05
CA ASN A 582 34.76 -3.55 -19.98
C ASN A 582 36.28 -3.45 -20.07
N GLU A 583 36.81 -2.50 -20.82
CA GLU A 583 38.24 -2.31 -21.01
C GLU A 583 38.98 -2.04 -19.70
N PHE A 584 38.46 -1.15 -18.88
CA PHE A 584 39.02 -0.74 -17.58
C PHE A 584 38.58 -1.60 -16.41
N CYS A 585 37.59 -2.47 -16.56
CA CYS A 585 37.08 -3.30 -15.47
C CYS A 585 38.10 -4.37 -15.07
N SER A 586 38.55 -4.34 -13.83
CA SER A 586 39.49 -5.33 -13.25
C SER A 586 38.82 -6.63 -12.75
N GLY A 587 37.51 -6.77 -12.83
CA GLY A 587 36.78 -7.95 -12.35
C GLY A 587 36.74 -8.13 -10.82
N CYS A 588 37.05 -7.12 -10.04
CA CYS A 588 37.16 -7.21 -8.57
C CYS A 588 35.83 -7.39 -7.84
N GLN A 589 34.68 -7.22 -8.50
CA GLN A 589 33.31 -7.42 -7.99
C GLN A 589 32.90 -6.53 -6.79
N ASN A 590 33.67 -5.49 -6.43
CA ASN A 590 33.28 -4.59 -5.34
C ASN A 590 31.96 -3.87 -5.62
N CYS A 591 31.70 -3.49 -6.88
CA CYS A 591 30.46 -2.87 -7.31
C CYS A 591 29.24 -3.80 -7.18
N VAL A 592 29.40 -5.10 -7.37
CA VAL A 592 28.35 -6.11 -7.17
C VAL A 592 27.94 -6.13 -5.69
N LYS A 593 28.93 -6.16 -4.79
CA LYS A 593 28.69 -6.25 -3.32
C LYS A 593 28.04 -5.01 -2.73
N VAL A 594 28.33 -3.82 -3.28
CA VAL A 594 27.85 -2.54 -2.75
C VAL A 594 26.50 -2.13 -3.34
N CYS A 595 26.04 -2.75 -4.44
CA CYS A 595 24.82 -2.35 -5.11
C CYS A 595 23.57 -2.70 -4.26
N PRO A 596 22.86 -1.71 -3.69
CA PRO A 596 21.70 -2.00 -2.82
C PRO A 596 20.47 -2.52 -3.62
N TYR A 597 20.52 -2.43 -4.94
CA TYR A 597 19.44 -2.84 -5.84
C TYR A 597 19.71 -4.16 -6.56
N GLY A 598 20.88 -4.78 -6.36
CA GLY A 598 21.26 -5.98 -7.11
C GLY A 598 21.38 -5.76 -8.64
N ALA A 599 21.62 -4.51 -9.06
CA ALA A 599 21.64 -4.12 -10.47
C ALA A 599 22.94 -4.52 -11.21
N ILE A 600 23.93 -5.06 -10.51
CA ILE A 600 25.24 -5.40 -11.11
C ILE A 600 25.47 -6.88 -10.93
N VAL A 601 25.73 -7.54 -12.04
CA VAL A 601 26.05 -8.97 -12.11
C VAL A 601 27.47 -9.14 -12.70
N THR A 602 28.00 -10.34 -12.62
CA THR A 602 29.23 -10.72 -13.31
C THR A 602 28.92 -11.22 -14.72
N ASP A 603 29.77 -10.87 -15.67
CA ASP A 603 29.77 -11.38 -17.05
C ASP A 603 31.19 -11.82 -17.45
N GLU A 604 31.31 -12.64 -18.47
CA GLU A 604 32.59 -13.10 -18.98
C GLU A 604 32.84 -12.53 -20.38
N VAL A 605 33.99 -11.89 -20.56
CA VAL A 605 34.39 -11.31 -21.84
C VAL A 605 35.77 -11.81 -22.25
N PRO A 606 36.10 -11.89 -23.55
CA PRO A 606 37.44 -12.26 -24.00
C PRO A 606 38.52 -11.33 -23.46
N MET A 607 39.69 -11.88 -23.10
CA MET A 607 40.82 -11.09 -22.57
C MET A 607 41.45 -10.13 -23.61
N GLY A 608 41.10 -10.27 -24.89
CA GLY A 608 41.52 -9.41 -25.99
C GLY A 608 40.86 -9.82 -27.30
N HIS A 609 41.08 -9.04 -28.36
CA HIS A 609 40.50 -9.32 -29.67
C HIS A 609 40.97 -10.69 -30.19
N GLY A 610 40.03 -11.65 -30.34
CA GLY A 610 40.32 -13.01 -30.82
C GLY A 610 40.86 -13.99 -29.77
N SER A 611 40.99 -13.59 -28.49
CA SER A 611 41.38 -14.49 -27.40
C SER A 611 40.26 -15.47 -27.06
N LYS A 612 40.62 -16.74 -26.84
CA LYS A 612 39.72 -17.76 -26.27
C LYS A 612 39.67 -17.72 -24.73
N GLU A 613 40.62 -17.03 -24.10
CA GLU A 613 40.66 -16.86 -22.66
C GLU A 613 39.65 -15.79 -22.26
N LEU A 614 38.80 -16.11 -21.26
CA LEU A 614 37.76 -15.23 -20.71
C LEU A 614 38.25 -14.57 -19.43
N ARG A 615 37.82 -13.35 -19.21
CA ARG A 615 37.97 -12.66 -17.92
C ARG A 615 36.62 -12.21 -17.39
N THR A 616 36.45 -12.25 -16.09
CA THR A 616 35.26 -11.76 -15.43
C THR A 616 35.24 -10.24 -15.45
N VAL A 617 34.10 -9.66 -15.83
CA VAL A 617 33.80 -8.22 -15.72
C VAL A 617 32.46 -8.02 -15.00
N ALA A 618 32.21 -6.80 -14.52
CA ALA A 618 30.91 -6.43 -14.03
C ALA A 618 30.02 -5.92 -15.17
N LYS A 619 28.72 -6.23 -15.10
CA LYS A 619 27.71 -5.80 -16.07
C LYS A 619 26.51 -5.20 -15.33
N ILE A 620 26.02 -4.06 -15.80
CA ILE A 620 24.86 -3.40 -15.24
C ILE A 620 23.59 -3.87 -15.95
N ASN A 621 22.61 -4.25 -15.16
CA ASN A 621 21.23 -4.37 -15.63
C ASN A 621 20.62 -2.97 -15.61
N GLU A 622 20.48 -2.37 -16.79
CA GLU A 622 19.93 -1.01 -16.97
C GLU A 622 18.51 -0.88 -16.41
N GLY A 623 17.70 -1.92 -16.52
CA GLY A 623 16.34 -1.95 -15.97
C GLY A 623 16.29 -1.82 -14.43
N VAL A 624 17.26 -2.41 -13.73
CA VAL A 624 17.33 -2.42 -12.25
C VAL A 624 18.06 -1.21 -11.69
N CYS A 625 19.08 -0.67 -12.38
CA CYS A 625 19.92 0.42 -11.88
C CYS A 625 19.10 1.67 -11.56
N GLN A 626 19.26 2.22 -10.35
CA GLN A 626 18.56 3.43 -9.88
C GLN A 626 19.45 4.69 -9.90
N GLY A 627 20.64 4.63 -10.49
CA GLY A 627 21.52 5.79 -10.60
C GLY A 627 22.05 6.33 -9.27
N CYS A 628 22.17 5.49 -8.23
CA CYS A 628 22.58 5.95 -6.90
C CYS A 628 24.08 6.27 -6.74
N GLY A 629 24.93 5.88 -7.69
CA GLY A 629 26.36 6.15 -7.71
C GLY A 629 27.25 5.33 -6.76
N SER A 630 26.69 4.49 -5.87
CA SER A 630 27.46 3.72 -4.89
C SER A 630 28.56 2.84 -5.53
N CYS A 631 28.30 2.30 -6.73
CA CYS A 631 29.26 1.50 -7.47
C CYS A 631 30.42 2.32 -8.04
N VAL A 632 30.20 3.59 -8.40
CA VAL A 632 31.24 4.51 -8.88
C VAL A 632 32.25 4.76 -7.76
N ALA A 633 31.74 5.11 -6.56
CA ALA A 633 32.58 5.43 -5.39
C ALA A 633 33.52 4.31 -4.96
N VAL A 634 33.20 3.03 -5.22
CA VAL A 634 34.04 1.88 -4.82
C VAL A 634 34.88 1.31 -5.98
N CYS A 635 34.75 1.86 -7.18
CA CYS A 635 35.46 1.38 -8.36
C CYS A 635 36.91 1.88 -8.39
N ARG A 636 37.85 1.05 -7.93
CA ARG A 636 39.29 1.41 -7.88
C ARG A 636 39.93 1.57 -9.26
N SER A 637 39.40 0.90 -10.29
CA SER A 637 39.88 1.00 -11.65
C SER A 637 39.24 2.12 -12.47
N MET A 638 38.36 2.92 -11.86
CA MET A 638 37.59 4.00 -12.51
C MET A 638 36.83 3.53 -13.76
N ALA A 639 36.48 2.25 -13.81
CA ALA A 639 35.75 1.64 -14.94
C ALA A 639 34.25 1.98 -14.96
N ILE A 640 33.72 2.62 -13.91
CA ILE A 640 32.28 2.91 -13.75
C ILE A 640 32.05 4.40 -13.77
N ASN A 641 31.16 4.86 -14.64
CA ASN A 641 30.68 6.23 -14.69
C ASN A 641 29.18 6.28 -14.39
N LEU A 642 28.72 7.39 -13.82
CA LEU A 642 27.29 7.69 -13.65
C LEU A 642 26.91 8.78 -14.66
N ALA A 643 26.01 8.46 -15.58
CA ALA A 643 25.52 9.41 -16.56
C ALA A 643 24.87 10.63 -15.87
N GLY A 644 25.22 11.82 -16.31
CA GLY A 644 24.78 13.08 -15.70
C GLY A 644 25.52 13.49 -14.41
N PHE A 645 26.44 12.66 -13.90
CA PHE A 645 27.29 12.88 -12.72
C PHE A 645 28.70 12.33 -12.93
N THR A 646 29.30 12.62 -14.08
CA THR A 646 30.67 12.21 -14.37
C THR A 646 31.68 13.07 -13.60
N ASP A 647 32.90 12.60 -13.41
CA ASP A 647 33.95 13.34 -12.72
C ASP A 647 34.15 14.76 -13.28
N PRO A 648 34.19 14.99 -14.61
CA PRO A 648 34.28 16.36 -15.15
C PRO A 648 33.11 17.25 -14.74
N GLN A 649 31.89 16.72 -14.70
CA GLN A 649 30.71 17.49 -14.29
C GLN A 649 30.79 17.90 -12.81
N ILE A 650 31.18 16.98 -11.93
CA ILE A 650 31.31 17.23 -10.48
C ILE A 650 32.48 18.18 -10.19
N ILE A 651 33.62 17.97 -10.85
CA ILE A 651 34.81 18.83 -10.68
C ILE A 651 34.51 20.26 -11.13
N ASN A 652 33.79 20.43 -12.26
CA ASN A 652 33.40 21.75 -12.72
C ASN A 652 32.51 22.50 -11.70
N GLU A 653 31.59 21.79 -11.06
CA GLU A 653 30.78 22.37 -9.97
C GLU A 653 31.65 22.85 -8.80
N ILE A 654 32.59 22.01 -8.35
CA ILE A 654 33.46 22.28 -7.19
C ILE A 654 34.36 23.50 -7.44
N VAL A 655 34.98 23.59 -8.63
CA VAL A 655 35.93 24.68 -8.95
C VAL A 655 35.26 25.98 -9.36
N SER A 656 33.93 26.02 -9.50
CA SER A 656 33.17 27.22 -9.90
C SER A 656 32.75 28.09 -8.71
N ILE A 657 33.01 27.68 -7.48
CA ILE A 657 32.65 28.41 -6.25
C ILE A 657 33.76 29.37 -5.82
#